data_b05123ae12765feeb85eff60d9e0ef9f
#
_entry.id   b05123ae12765feeb85eff60d9e0ef9f
#
_cell.length_a   1.000
_cell.length_b   1.000
_cell.length_c   1.000
_cell.angle_alpha   90.00
_cell.angle_beta   90.00
_cell.angle_gamma   90.00
#
_symmetry.space_group_name_H-M   'P 1'
#
loop_
_entity.id
_entity.type
_entity.pdbx_description
1 polymer ?
#
loop_
_entity_poly.entity_id
_entity_poly.type
_entity_poly.pdbx_seq_one_letter_code
_entity_poly.pdbx_strand_id
1 'polypeptide(L)'
;MAELNSQQQSAVRTVEHPLLVLAGAGSGKTRVITEKIAYLVKQGTAARHIAAVTFTNKAAREMKTRVSKLLDDKQIRGLTVSTFHSLGLDILRKEHKTLGYKASLTLFDEQDKQTLLKNLVNHGSKDCDIDDVDRYAWQVGQWKNAFVTPEHALSYATQEQAPAAHLYSDYIRSLKAYNAVDFDDLILLPVLLFQEHAAVLEKWQNKIRYLLVDEYQDTNITQYQLVKLLAGNLGRFTVVGDDDQSIYAWRGAQPENLVQLQKDYPRLQVIKLEQNYRSAGRILKVANKLIANNPHVFEKRLWSELGYGDPLRVLSHKDEVTEAKQVVSEIIHHKFKTGSSYKDYAILYRGNHQSRLFERALRENNVPYFISGSTSFFAFSEIKDILSYLRLFSNPDDDAAFLRIINTPRRELGPTTLEKLGAHANERHISLFAACSELGLMQKLSDKSRQRLTKFTEWVTDTADRIERGDTFAVVEQMIDQIGYESWLRENAKTPQSAERKMQNVVELIEWLKRLAVGADGGKEKSLAEVVSKIMLMDILERNQEEEAGDQVSLMTLHAAKGLEFPHVFMIGMEENLLPHQNSIDTGNIEEERRLAYVGITRAQRTLTFSYCTHRKRYGEISECEPSRFLGELPGDDLEWTNKKQLDPAVIKERGKASLAHLKTMLS
;
A
#
# COMPACT_ATOMS: atom_id res chain seq x y z
N MET A 1 -6.88 21.91 23.06
CA MET A 1 -7.36 21.36 21.78
C MET A 1 -8.53 22.24 21.32
N ALA A 2 -8.66 22.55 20.03
CA ALA A 2 -9.83 23.26 19.52
C ALA A 2 -11.09 22.45 19.83
N GLU A 3 -12.20 23.09 20.16
CA GLU A 3 -13.48 22.42 20.42
C GLU A 3 -14.00 21.74 19.14
N LEU A 4 -14.78 20.67 19.30
CA LEU A 4 -15.50 20.04 18.19
C LEU A 4 -16.65 20.97 17.76
N ASN A 5 -16.89 21.09 16.44
CA ASN A 5 -18.09 21.79 15.97
C ASN A 5 -19.38 20.95 16.25
N SER A 6 -20.55 21.54 16.02
CA SER A 6 -21.83 20.91 16.34
C SER A 6 -22.05 19.58 15.64
N GLN A 7 -21.66 19.46 14.35
CA GLN A 7 -21.78 18.23 13.57
C GLN A 7 -20.81 17.16 14.06
N GLN A 8 -19.56 17.52 14.36
CA GLN A 8 -18.58 16.62 14.94
C GLN A 8 -19.03 16.12 16.33
N GLN A 9 -19.56 17.02 17.17
CA GLN A 9 -20.11 16.64 18.48
C GLN A 9 -21.29 15.68 18.33
N SER A 10 -22.21 15.95 17.40
CA SER A 10 -23.32 15.06 17.08
C SER A 10 -22.82 13.69 16.65
N ALA A 11 -21.85 13.65 15.72
CA ALA A 11 -21.25 12.40 15.27
C ALA A 11 -20.58 11.60 16.40
N VAL A 12 -19.91 12.25 17.33
CA VAL A 12 -19.27 11.61 18.50
C VAL A 12 -20.33 11.04 19.47
N ARG A 13 -21.41 11.75 19.73
CA ARG A 13 -22.44 11.37 20.69
C ARG A 13 -23.44 10.33 20.19
N THR A 14 -23.60 10.17 18.87
CA THR A 14 -24.49 9.17 18.28
C THR A 14 -23.92 7.77 18.44
N VAL A 15 -24.33 7.00 19.42
CA VAL A 15 -23.80 5.66 19.75
C VAL A 15 -24.86 4.55 19.72
N GLU A 16 -26.15 4.91 19.79
CA GLU A 16 -27.27 3.95 19.85
C GLU A 16 -27.73 3.47 18.47
N HIS A 17 -27.36 4.17 17.42
CA HIS A 17 -27.74 3.89 16.03
C HIS A 17 -26.51 3.67 15.16
N PRO A 18 -26.65 2.87 14.08
CA PRO A 18 -25.62 2.84 13.05
C PRO A 18 -25.43 4.24 12.46
N LEU A 19 -24.19 4.65 12.27
CA LEU A 19 -23.85 6.00 11.85
C LEU A 19 -22.94 5.99 10.63
N LEU A 20 -23.34 6.75 9.62
CA LEU A 20 -22.50 7.13 8.48
C LEU A 20 -22.11 8.62 8.63
N VAL A 21 -20.82 8.89 8.70
CA VAL A 21 -20.26 10.24 8.69
C VAL A 21 -19.69 10.52 7.30
N LEU A 22 -20.39 11.34 6.53
CA LEU A 22 -19.91 11.84 5.23
C LEU A 22 -19.01 13.05 5.48
N ALA A 23 -17.73 12.83 5.41
CA ALA A 23 -16.75 13.79 5.88
C ALA A 23 -15.78 14.15 4.74
N GLY A 24 -15.91 15.36 4.19
CA GLY A 24 -15.06 15.84 3.14
C GLY A 24 -13.57 15.95 3.54
N ALA A 25 -12.71 16.26 2.58
CA ALA A 25 -11.28 16.45 2.85
C ALA A 25 -11.06 17.49 3.96
N GLY A 26 -10.16 17.22 4.90
CA GLY A 26 -9.80 18.17 5.97
C GLY A 26 -10.90 18.50 6.98
N SER A 27 -12.04 17.80 6.99
CA SER A 27 -13.15 18.06 7.94
C SER A 27 -13.00 17.38 9.31
N GLY A 28 -11.88 16.69 9.54
CA GLY A 28 -11.56 16.06 10.83
C GLY A 28 -12.11 14.64 10.99
N LYS A 29 -12.22 13.84 9.91
CA LYS A 29 -12.61 12.42 9.93
C LYS A 29 -11.99 11.63 11.09
N THR A 30 -10.66 11.54 11.10
CA THR A 30 -9.91 10.79 12.11
C THR A 30 -10.10 11.36 13.52
N ARG A 31 -10.31 12.67 13.64
CA ARG A 31 -10.61 13.31 14.93
C ARG A 31 -11.95 12.84 15.49
N VAL A 32 -12.98 12.78 14.67
CA VAL A 32 -14.30 12.26 15.09
C VAL A 32 -14.19 10.81 15.58
N ILE A 33 -13.44 9.96 14.87
CA ILE A 33 -13.22 8.57 15.28
C ILE A 33 -12.52 8.50 16.63
N THR A 34 -11.41 9.24 16.82
CA THR A 34 -10.62 9.19 18.06
C THR A 34 -11.39 9.76 19.26
N GLU A 35 -12.11 10.86 19.09
CA GLU A 35 -12.98 11.44 20.14
C GLU A 35 -14.16 10.52 20.46
N LYS A 36 -14.71 9.82 19.44
CA LYS A 36 -15.79 8.86 19.69
C LYS A 36 -15.29 7.64 20.44
N ILE A 37 -14.10 7.13 20.17
CA ILE A 37 -13.47 6.07 20.99
C ILE A 37 -13.36 6.54 22.45
N ALA A 38 -12.83 7.75 22.66
CA ALA A 38 -12.70 8.32 24.00
C ALA A 38 -14.08 8.50 24.68
N TYR A 39 -15.08 8.93 23.94
CA TYR A 39 -16.44 9.07 24.42
C TYR A 39 -17.04 7.73 24.85
N LEU A 40 -16.96 6.69 24.01
CA LEU A 40 -17.44 5.34 24.31
C LEU A 40 -16.80 4.76 25.58
N VAL A 41 -15.50 4.92 25.75
CA VAL A 41 -14.78 4.46 26.95
C VAL A 41 -15.25 5.22 28.19
N LYS A 42 -15.42 6.55 28.12
CA LYS A 42 -15.94 7.39 29.21
C LYS A 42 -17.39 7.05 29.56
N GLN A 43 -18.19 6.57 28.60
CA GLN A 43 -19.56 6.06 28.83
C GLN A 43 -19.60 4.62 29.38
N GLY A 44 -18.43 4.02 29.72
CA GLY A 44 -18.35 2.71 30.35
C GLY A 44 -18.18 1.53 29.38
N THR A 45 -18.04 1.75 28.08
CA THR A 45 -17.69 0.67 27.13
C THR A 45 -16.23 0.28 27.33
N ALA A 46 -15.97 -0.98 27.74
CA ALA A 46 -14.59 -1.42 27.90
C ALA A 46 -13.85 -1.40 26.54
N ALA A 47 -12.65 -0.82 26.52
CA ALA A 47 -11.87 -0.63 25.30
C ALA A 47 -11.64 -1.92 24.48
N ARG A 48 -11.54 -3.08 25.15
CA ARG A 48 -11.42 -4.41 24.52
C ARG A 48 -12.63 -4.78 23.64
N HIS A 49 -13.75 -4.09 23.76
CA HIS A 49 -14.96 -4.29 22.98
C HIS A 49 -15.11 -3.26 21.85
N ILE A 50 -14.14 -2.39 21.67
CA ILE A 50 -14.11 -1.39 20.60
C ILE A 50 -13.05 -1.81 19.58
N ALA A 51 -13.44 -1.83 18.30
CA ALA A 51 -12.50 -1.99 17.20
C ALA A 51 -12.59 -0.79 16.25
N ALA A 52 -11.45 -0.21 15.91
CA ALA A 52 -11.31 0.82 14.91
C ALA A 52 -10.44 0.31 13.75
N VAL A 53 -10.98 0.34 12.54
CA VAL A 53 -10.36 -0.24 11.36
C VAL A 53 -10.12 0.86 10.31
N THR A 54 -8.96 0.83 9.68
CA THR A 54 -8.55 1.76 8.62
C THR A 54 -7.82 1.02 7.50
N PHE A 55 -7.41 1.73 6.44
CA PHE A 55 -6.79 1.10 5.27
C PHE A 55 -5.27 0.95 5.39
N THR A 56 -4.56 1.83 6.09
CA THR A 56 -3.09 1.83 6.15
C THR A 56 -2.58 1.66 7.57
N ASN A 57 -1.44 0.98 7.70
CA ASN A 57 -0.77 0.83 9.01
C ASN A 57 -0.38 2.19 9.62
N LYS A 58 -0.04 3.17 8.78
CA LYS A 58 0.26 4.54 9.19
C LYS A 58 -0.96 5.18 9.85
N ALA A 59 -2.12 5.14 9.19
CA ALA A 59 -3.36 5.69 9.75
C ALA A 59 -3.76 4.98 11.06
N ALA A 60 -3.57 3.66 11.15
CA ALA A 60 -3.83 2.90 12.38
C ALA A 60 -2.91 3.34 13.53
N ARG A 61 -1.62 3.52 13.29
CA ARG A 61 -0.64 4.03 14.28
C ARG A 61 -0.97 5.44 14.73
N GLU A 62 -1.22 6.34 13.79
CA GLU A 62 -1.60 7.72 14.07
C GLU A 62 -2.89 7.79 14.91
N MET A 63 -3.90 7.02 14.55
CA MET A 63 -5.14 6.90 15.31
C MET A 63 -4.88 6.42 16.74
N LYS A 64 -4.05 5.37 16.91
CA LYS A 64 -3.66 4.85 18.22
C LYS A 64 -2.94 5.91 19.06
N THR A 65 -1.98 6.63 18.48
CA THR A 65 -1.26 7.73 19.13
C THR A 65 -2.19 8.88 19.55
N ARG A 66 -3.18 9.21 18.71
CA ARG A 66 -4.18 10.25 19.04
C ARG A 66 -5.09 9.80 20.18
N VAL A 67 -5.53 8.54 20.19
CA VAL A 67 -6.35 7.98 21.30
C VAL A 67 -5.58 7.94 22.60
N SER A 68 -4.28 7.57 22.59
CA SER A 68 -3.45 7.56 23.81
C SER A 68 -3.17 8.96 24.41
N LYS A 69 -3.43 10.04 23.65
CA LYS A 69 -3.42 11.41 24.17
C LYS A 69 -4.74 11.83 24.85
N LEU A 70 -5.82 11.09 24.61
CA LEU A 70 -7.18 11.38 25.13
C LEU A 70 -7.57 10.51 26.32
N LEU A 71 -6.92 9.35 26.46
CA LEU A 71 -7.21 8.32 27.45
C LEU A 71 -5.92 7.75 28.04
N ASP A 72 -5.98 7.32 29.30
CA ASP A 72 -4.86 6.69 29.99
C ASP A 72 -4.60 5.25 29.47
N ASP A 73 -3.37 4.75 29.66
CA ASP A 73 -2.97 3.39 29.24
C ASP A 73 -3.87 2.29 29.80
N LYS A 74 -4.37 2.45 31.04
CA LYS A 74 -5.33 1.52 31.65
C LYS A 74 -6.67 1.51 30.92
N GLN A 75 -7.13 2.67 30.49
CA GLN A 75 -8.42 2.85 29.78
C GLN A 75 -8.40 2.30 28.37
N ILE A 76 -7.26 2.37 27.68
CA ILE A 76 -7.10 1.87 26.30
C ILE A 76 -6.71 0.40 26.20
N ARG A 77 -6.52 -0.27 27.34
CA ARG A 77 -6.07 -1.67 27.36
C ARG A 77 -7.06 -2.59 26.63
N GLY A 78 -6.56 -3.27 25.60
CA GLY A 78 -7.34 -4.19 24.78
C GLY A 78 -8.10 -3.52 23.61
N LEU A 79 -8.00 -2.19 23.44
CA LEU A 79 -8.53 -1.50 22.27
C LEU A 79 -7.89 -2.07 21.00
N THR A 80 -8.72 -2.43 20.02
CA THR A 80 -8.25 -2.85 18.70
C THR A 80 -8.22 -1.64 17.75
N VAL A 81 -7.01 -1.23 17.32
CA VAL A 81 -6.84 -0.25 16.24
C VAL A 81 -5.92 -0.91 15.21
N SER A 82 -6.44 -1.20 14.01
CA SER A 82 -5.75 -2.01 13.01
C SER A 82 -6.22 -1.70 11.59
N THR A 83 -5.56 -2.30 10.59
CA THR A 83 -6.09 -2.36 9.23
C THR A 83 -7.07 -3.53 9.09
N PHE A 84 -7.87 -3.54 8.01
CA PHE A 84 -8.73 -4.70 7.67
C PHE A 84 -7.92 -6.00 7.61
N HIS A 85 -6.79 -5.98 6.91
CA HIS A 85 -5.92 -7.16 6.77
C HIS A 85 -5.35 -7.63 8.11
N SER A 86 -4.94 -6.70 8.98
CA SER A 86 -4.44 -7.06 10.31
C SER A 86 -5.54 -7.65 11.21
N LEU A 87 -6.77 -7.12 11.12
CA LEU A 87 -7.92 -7.69 11.81
C LEU A 87 -8.23 -9.09 11.30
N GLY A 88 -8.25 -9.28 9.98
CA GLY A 88 -8.48 -10.57 9.34
C GLY A 88 -7.42 -11.60 9.75
N LEU A 89 -6.15 -11.22 9.74
CA LEU A 89 -5.05 -12.08 10.21
C LEU A 89 -5.22 -12.48 11.69
N ASP A 90 -5.67 -11.56 12.57
CA ASP A 90 -5.97 -11.87 13.99
C ASP A 90 -7.12 -12.89 14.11
N ILE A 91 -8.16 -12.75 13.27
CA ILE A 91 -9.27 -13.71 13.20
C ILE A 91 -8.73 -15.08 12.74
N LEU A 92 -8.02 -15.14 11.64
CA LEU A 92 -7.48 -16.40 11.09
C LEU A 92 -6.57 -17.13 12.08
N ARG A 93 -5.68 -16.40 12.76
CA ARG A 93 -4.78 -16.96 13.78
C ARG A 93 -5.53 -17.52 14.99
N LYS A 94 -6.61 -16.89 15.41
CA LYS A 94 -7.41 -17.37 16.57
C LYS A 94 -8.33 -18.50 16.22
N GLU A 95 -8.83 -18.54 15.00
CA GLU A 95 -9.81 -19.55 14.53
C GLU A 95 -9.20 -20.55 13.55
N HIS A 96 -7.86 -20.63 13.47
CA HIS A 96 -7.14 -21.47 12.51
C HIS A 96 -7.62 -22.93 12.53
N LYS A 97 -7.93 -23.49 13.70
CA LYS A 97 -8.43 -24.87 13.85
C LYS A 97 -9.76 -25.09 13.15
N THR A 98 -10.69 -24.15 13.31
CA THR A 98 -12.02 -24.22 12.67
C THR A 98 -11.89 -24.15 11.15
N LEU A 99 -10.93 -23.38 10.65
CA LEU A 99 -10.60 -23.28 9.24
C LEU A 99 -9.73 -24.43 8.72
N GLY A 100 -9.26 -25.34 9.59
CA GLY A 100 -8.36 -26.46 9.22
C GLY A 100 -6.98 -25.98 8.78
N TYR A 101 -6.43 -24.96 9.43
CA TYR A 101 -5.06 -24.48 9.27
C TYR A 101 -4.22 -24.78 10.53
N LYS A 102 -2.89 -24.78 10.39
CA LYS A 102 -1.97 -24.71 11.53
C LYS A 102 -1.89 -23.29 12.08
N ALA A 103 -1.45 -23.12 13.32
CA ALA A 103 -1.28 -21.82 13.94
C ALA A 103 -0.29 -20.90 13.19
N SER A 104 0.77 -21.48 12.62
CA SER A 104 1.80 -20.79 11.82
C SER A 104 1.36 -20.66 10.36
N LEU A 105 0.48 -19.69 10.08
CA LEU A 105 0.07 -19.38 8.70
C LEU A 105 1.21 -18.74 7.92
N THR A 106 1.46 -19.22 6.70
CA THR A 106 2.35 -18.56 5.74
C THR A 106 1.56 -17.53 4.95
N LEU A 107 2.05 -16.28 4.91
CA LEU A 107 1.43 -15.21 4.11
C LEU A 107 2.17 -15.07 2.79
N PHE A 108 1.46 -15.33 1.68
CA PHE A 108 1.96 -15.14 0.32
C PHE A 108 1.81 -13.67 -0.11
N ASP A 109 2.88 -13.10 -0.62
CA ASP A 109 2.83 -11.82 -1.28
C ASP A 109 2.44 -11.98 -2.77
N GLU A 110 2.31 -10.85 -3.50
CA GLU A 110 1.92 -10.87 -4.91
C GLU A 110 2.90 -11.66 -5.79
N GLN A 111 4.18 -11.68 -5.42
CA GLN A 111 5.18 -12.44 -6.15
C GLN A 111 5.09 -13.94 -5.87
N ASP A 112 4.84 -14.33 -4.62
CA ASP A 112 4.60 -15.73 -4.25
C ASP A 112 3.36 -16.26 -4.98
N LYS A 113 2.28 -15.44 -5.04
CA LYS A 113 1.06 -15.71 -5.82
C LYS A 113 1.38 -15.94 -7.30
N GLN A 114 2.10 -15.01 -7.93
CA GLN A 114 2.46 -15.15 -9.35
C GLN A 114 3.35 -16.35 -9.61
N THR A 115 4.31 -16.64 -8.72
CA THR A 115 5.18 -17.82 -8.82
C THR A 115 4.39 -19.10 -8.74
N LEU A 116 3.44 -19.20 -7.81
CA LEU A 116 2.57 -20.38 -7.69
C LEU A 116 1.68 -20.54 -8.93
N LEU A 117 1.04 -19.46 -9.40
CA LEU A 117 0.21 -19.50 -10.60
C LEU A 117 1.00 -19.91 -11.84
N LYS A 118 2.21 -19.40 -12.04
CA LYS A 118 3.13 -19.84 -13.11
C LYS A 118 3.46 -21.31 -13.01
N ASN A 119 3.72 -21.82 -11.81
CA ASN A 119 3.99 -23.23 -11.60
C ASN A 119 2.78 -24.12 -11.92
N LEU A 120 1.56 -23.68 -11.55
CA LEU A 120 0.32 -24.40 -11.86
C LEU A 120 0.08 -24.47 -13.37
N VAL A 121 0.26 -23.35 -14.09
CA VAL A 121 0.12 -23.32 -15.55
C VAL A 121 1.15 -24.21 -16.22
N ASN A 122 2.42 -24.17 -15.84
CA ASN A 122 3.50 -24.99 -16.39
C ASN A 122 3.31 -26.51 -16.16
N HIS A 123 2.54 -26.91 -15.15
CA HIS A 123 2.30 -28.31 -14.83
C HIS A 123 0.93 -28.84 -15.27
N GLY A 124 0.22 -28.09 -16.12
CA GLY A 124 -0.93 -28.59 -16.85
C GLY A 124 -2.29 -28.16 -16.30
N SER A 125 -2.41 -27.00 -15.69
CA SER A 125 -3.73 -26.38 -15.52
C SER A 125 -4.37 -26.19 -16.89
N LYS A 126 -5.56 -26.77 -17.07
CA LYS A 126 -6.23 -26.90 -18.36
C LYS A 126 -6.41 -25.54 -19.05
N ASP A 127 -6.00 -25.49 -20.31
CA ASP A 127 -6.25 -24.36 -21.23
C ASP A 127 -5.65 -23.02 -20.79
N CYS A 128 -4.65 -23.01 -19.89
CA CYS A 128 -3.96 -21.80 -19.44
C CYS A 128 -2.68 -21.57 -20.25
N ASP A 129 -2.47 -20.29 -20.67
CA ASP A 129 -1.23 -19.85 -21.29
C ASP A 129 -0.34 -19.16 -20.24
N ILE A 130 0.97 -19.43 -20.32
CA ILE A 130 1.96 -18.84 -19.42
C ILE A 130 2.07 -17.32 -19.60
N ASP A 131 1.86 -16.83 -20.82
CA ASP A 131 1.91 -15.40 -21.13
C ASP A 131 0.74 -14.63 -20.53
N ASP A 132 -0.36 -15.31 -20.21
CA ASP A 132 -1.58 -14.75 -19.61
C ASP A 132 -1.61 -14.79 -18.06
N VAL A 133 -0.55 -15.26 -17.40
CA VAL A 133 -0.56 -15.45 -15.93
C VAL A 133 -0.88 -14.16 -15.18
N ASP A 134 -0.39 -13.01 -15.63
CA ASP A 134 -0.69 -11.71 -15.02
C ASP A 134 -2.20 -11.40 -15.11
N ARG A 135 -2.84 -11.74 -16.21
CA ARG A 135 -4.30 -11.60 -16.42
C ARG A 135 -5.08 -12.53 -15.49
N TYR A 136 -4.65 -13.80 -15.37
CA TYR A 136 -5.28 -14.76 -14.47
C TYR A 136 -5.12 -14.35 -12.99
N ALA A 137 -3.94 -13.89 -12.59
CA ALA A 137 -3.70 -13.39 -11.23
C ALA A 137 -4.60 -12.22 -10.87
N TRP A 138 -4.77 -11.28 -11.82
CA TRP A 138 -5.68 -10.15 -11.68
C TRP A 138 -7.14 -10.63 -11.56
N GLN A 139 -7.60 -11.55 -12.43
CA GLN A 139 -8.96 -12.07 -12.41
C GLN A 139 -9.28 -12.80 -11.11
N VAL A 140 -8.36 -13.63 -10.60
CA VAL A 140 -8.50 -14.30 -9.31
C VAL A 140 -8.64 -13.28 -8.17
N GLY A 141 -7.82 -12.21 -8.18
CA GLY A 141 -7.93 -11.12 -7.22
C GLY A 141 -9.29 -10.42 -7.29
N GLN A 142 -9.82 -10.14 -8.50
CA GLN A 142 -11.15 -9.55 -8.69
C GLN A 142 -12.25 -10.45 -8.09
N TRP A 143 -12.21 -11.75 -8.32
CA TRP A 143 -13.17 -12.69 -7.75
C TRP A 143 -13.11 -12.72 -6.22
N LYS A 144 -11.94 -12.80 -5.62
CA LYS A 144 -11.80 -12.76 -4.15
C LYS A 144 -12.34 -11.46 -3.56
N ASN A 145 -12.04 -10.33 -4.19
CA ASN A 145 -12.52 -9.01 -3.75
C ASN A 145 -14.01 -8.79 -3.98
N ALA A 146 -14.61 -9.51 -4.95
CA ALA A 146 -16.04 -9.52 -5.22
C ALA A 146 -16.79 -10.59 -4.42
N PHE A 147 -16.14 -11.29 -3.49
CA PHE A 147 -16.72 -12.37 -2.71
C PHE A 147 -17.21 -13.56 -3.58
N VAL A 148 -16.42 -13.94 -4.58
CA VAL A 148 -16.68 -15.06 -5.47
C VAL A 148 -15.77 -16.22 -5.12
N THR A 149 -16.34 -17.36 -4.73
CA THR A 149 -15.55 -18.59 -4.47
C THR A 149 -15.14 -19.27 -5.77
N PRO A 150 -14.13 -20.20 -5.75
CA PRO A 150 -13.77 -20.95 -6.95
C PRO A 150 -14.93 -21.71 -7.59
N GLU A 151 -15.78 -22.33 -6.80
CA GLU A 151 -16.96 -23.08 -7.26
C GLU A 151 -17.95 -22.16 -7.97
N HIS A 152 -18.17 -20.98 -7.40
CA HIS A 152 -19.05 -19.98 -7.99
C HIS A 152 -18.43 -19.42 -9.29
N ALA A 153 -17.12 -19.09 -9.31
CA ALA A 153 -16.45 -18.66 -10.52
C ALA A 153 -16.59 -19.69 -11.66
N LEU A 154 -16.40 -20.97 -11.37
CA LEU A 154 -16.59 -22.06 -12.35
C LEU A 154 -18.02 -22.15 -12.90
N SER A 155 -19.03 -21.77 -12.11
CA SER A 155 -20.44 -21.90 -12.51
C SER A 155 -20.90 -20.85 -13.53
N TYR A 156 -20.26 -19.66 -13.57
CA TYR A 156 -20.70 -18.55 -14.43
C TYR A 156 -19.60 -17.92 -15.29
N ALA A 157 -18.37 -18.40 -15.18
CA ALA A 157 -17.25 -17.88 -15.98
C ALA A 157 -17.57 -17.96 -17.48
N THR A 158 -17.29 -16.88 -18.19
CA THR A 158 -17.36 -16.89 -19.66
C THR A 158 -16.29 -17.82 -20.23
N GLN A 159 -16.42 -18.16 -21.52
CA GLN A 159 -15.42 -19.02 -22.18
C GLN A 159 -14.00 -18.46 -22.07
N GLU A 160 -13.85 -17.14 -22.09
CA GLU A 160 -12.56 -16.46 -21.91
C GLU A 160 -12.05 -16.52 -20.46
N GLN A 161 -12.94 -16.54 -19.48
CA GLN A 161 -12.61 -16.59 -18.05
C GLN A 161 -12.44 -18.01 -17.51
N ALA A 162 -12.92 -19.04 -18.23
CA ALA A 162 -12.91 -20.43 -17.78
C ALA A 162 -11.49 -20.93 -17.39
N PRO A 163 -10.40 -20.64 -18.13
CA PRO A 163 -9.06 -20.99 -17.72
C PRO A 163 -8.67 -20.42 -16.34
N ALA A 164 -8.97 -19.12 -16.13
CA ALA A 164 -8.71 -18.47 -14.86
C ALA A 164 -9.53 -19.08 -13.69
N ALA A 165 -10.77 -19.53 -13.95
CA ALA A 165 -11.63 -20.15 -12.93
C ALA A 165 -11.08 -21.53 -12.51
N HIS A 166 -10.62 -22.36 -13.46
CA HIS A 166 -9.93 -23.60 -13.15
C HIS A 166 -8.64 -23.37 -12.36
N LEU A 167 -7.83 -22.42 -12.82
CA LEU A 167 -6.59 -22.05 -12.15
C LEU A 167 -6.84 -21.54 -10.72
N TYR A 168 -7.95 -20.82 -10.51
CA TYR A 168 -8.36 -20.35 -9.17
C TYR A 168 -8.62 -21.51 -8.21
N SER A 169 -9.33 -22.55 -8.65
CA SER A 169 -9.54 -23.78 -7.84
C SER A 169 -8.22 -24.45 -7.47
N ASP A 170 -7.31 -24.62 -8.45
CA ASP A 170 -6.01 -25.21 -8.22
C ASP A 170 -5.15 -24.37 -7.27
N TYR A 171 -5.22 -23.05 -7.42
CA TYR A 171 -4.51 -22.09 -6.57
C TYR A 171 -4.95 -22.18 -5.10
N ILE A 172 -6.27 -22.19 -4.83
CA ILE A 172 -6.80 -22.29 -3.45
C ILE A 172 -6.45 -23.65 -2.84
N ARG A 173 -6.53 -24.73 -3.62
CA ARG A 173 -6.12 -26.07 -3.14
C ARG A 173 -4.65 -26.10 -2.74
N SER A 174 -3.78 -25.51 -3.55
CA SER A 174 -2.35 -25.45 -3.26
C SER A 174 -2.06 -24.58 -2.03
N LEU A 175 -2.67 -23.38 -1.92
CA LEU A 175 -2.54 -22.54 -0.72
C LEU A 175 -2.93 -23.31 0.55
N LYS A 176 -4.06 -24.02 0.50
CA LYS A 176 -4.54 -24.81 1.64
C LYS A 176 -3.54 -25.90 2.02
N ALA A 177 -3.02 -26.63 1.03
CA ALA A 177 -2.02 -27.68 1.26
C ALA A 177 -0.73 -27.11 1.88
N TYR A 178 -0.31 -25.92 1.47
CA TYR A 178 0.90 -25.26 1.97
C TYR A 178 0.71 -24.56 3.32
N ASN A 179 -0.47 -24.63 3.93
CA ASN A 179 -0.84 -23.86 5.10
C ASN A 179 -0.63 -22.34 4.88
N ALA A 180 -0.87 -21.89 3.65
CA ALA A 180 -0.66 -20.53 3.20
C ALA A 180 -1.98 -19.82 2.91
N VAL A 181 -1.95 -18.50 3.02
CA VAL A 181 -3.03 -17.56 2.64
C VAL A 181 -2.39 -16.38 1.92
N ASP A 182 -3.09 -15.78 0.94
CA ASP A 182 -2.67 -14.52 0.35
C ASP A 182 -3.34 -13.31 1.03
N PHE A 183 -3.04 -12.10 0.54
CA PHE A 183 -3.60 -10.88 1.12
C PHE A 183 -5.12 -10.80 0.99
N ASP A 184 -5.70 -11.28 -0.12
CA ASP A 184 -7.15 -11.27 -0.33
C ASP A 184 -7.84 -12.26 0.63
N ASP A 185 -7.20 -13.40 0.92
CA ASP A 185 -7.70 -14.41 1.87
C ASP A 185 -7.78 -13.88 3.30
N LEU A 186 -6.97 -12.88 3.67
CA LEU A 186 -7.05 -12.27 5.00
C LEU A 186 -8.42 -11.64 5.28
N ILE A 187 -9.18 -11.32 4.22
CA ILE A 187 -10.53 -10.77 4.34
C ILE A 187 -11.57 -11.83 3.96
N LEU A 188 -11.35 -12.56 2.88
CA LEU A 188 -12.29 -13.54 2.34
C LEU A 188 -12.57 -14.68 3.32
N LEU A 189 -11.52 -15.30 3.86
CA LEU A 189 -11.66 -16.45 4.77
C LEU A 189 -12.38 -16.09 6.09
N PRO A 190 -12.15 -14.96 6.76
CA PRO A 190 -12.99 -14.52 7.87
C PRO A 190 -14.47 -14.37 7.52
N VAL A 191 -14.81 -13.86 6.32
CA VAL A 191 -16.20 -13.72 5.88
C VAL A 191 -16.84 -15.11 5.71
N LEU A 192 -16.17 -16.03 5.02
CA LEU A 192 -16.64 -17.43 4.85
C LEU A 192 -16.79 -18.12 6.22
N LEU A 193 -15.79 -18.01 7.07
CA LEU A 193 -15.83 -18.55 8.44
C LEU A 193 -17.06 -18.09 9.22
N PHE A 194 -17.37 -16.80 9.16
CA PHE A 194 -18.49 -16.24 9.90
C PHE A 194 -19.84 -16.63 9.30
N GLN A 195 -19.91 -16.88 8.00
CA GLN A 195 -21.13 -17.40 7.36
C GLN A 195 -21.38 -18.88 7.66
N GLU A 196 -20.32 -19.67 7.71
CA GLU A 196 -20.42 -21.12 7.93
C GLU A 196 -20.54 -21.50 9.42
N HIS A 197 -19.96 -20.67 10.32
CA HIS A 197 -19.86 -20.97 11.75
C HIS A 197 -20.50 -19.87 12.63
N ALA A 198 -21.80 -19.95 12.83
CA ALA A 198 -22.57 -18.97 13.61
C ALA A 198 -22.04 -18.75 15.05
N ALA A 199 -21.55 -19.82 15.72
CA ALA A 199 -20.98 -19.71 17.06
C ALA A 199 -19.67 -18.90 17.08
N VAL A 200 -18.86 -19.00 16.02
CA VAL A 200 -17.63 -18.19 15.87
C VAL A 200 -18.02 -16.73 15.61
N LEU A 201 -19.00 -16.48 14.75
CA LEU A 201 -19.52 -15.14 14.50
C LEU A 201 -20.01 -14.49 15.80
N GLU A 202 -20.84 -15.18 16.56
CA GLU A 202 -21.36 -14.68 17.85
C GLU A 202 -20.21 -14.34 18.83
N LYS A 203 -19.20 -15.20 18.94
CA LYS A 203 -18.00 -14.95 19.74
C LYS A 203 -17.33 -13.63 19.35
N TRP A 204 -17.18 -13.36 18.04
CA TRP A 204 -16.54 -12.15 17.55
C TRP A 204 -17.42 -10.91 17.69
N GLN A 205 -18.73 -11.01 17.49
CA GLN A 205 -19.70 -9.94 17.78
C GLN A 205 -19.72 -9.58 19.27
N ASN A 206 -19.62 -10.56 20.17
CA ASN A 206 -19.49 -10.33 21.62
C ASN A 206 -18.15 -9.70 21.98
N LYS A 207 -17.08 -9.98 21.25
CA LYS A 207 -15.76 -9.35 21.40
C LYS A 207 -15.76 -7.92 20.88
N ILE A 208 -16.29 -7.66 19.67
CA ILE A 208 -16.35 -6.35 19.03
C ILE A 208 -17.79 -5.83 19.14
N ARG A 209 -18.09 -5.10 20.21
CA ARG A 209 -19.43 -4.55 20.46
C ARG A 209 -19.67 -3.21 19.80
N TYR A 210 -18.60 -2.50 19.43
CA TYR A 210 -18.65 -1.26 18.66
C TYR A 210 -17.55 -1.24 17.63
N LEU A 211 -17.94 -1.08 16.37
CA LEU A 211 -17.02 -1.05 15.22
C LEU A 211 -16.92 0.36 14.65
N LEU A 212 -15.71 0.88 14.46
CA LEU A 212 -15.45 2.12 13.75
C LEU A 212 -14.65 1.80 12.49
N VAL A 213 -15.00 2.40 11.36
CA VAL A 213 -14.29 2.20 10.10
C VAL A 213 -13.99 3.54 9.47
N ASP A 214 -12.71 3.80 9.20
CA ASP A 214 -12.25 5.00 8.47
C ASP A 214 -12.10 4.70 6.98
N GLU A 215 -12.16 5.74 6.15
CA GLU A 215 -12.03 5.68 4.69
C GLU A 215 -12.97 4.64 4.03
N TYR A 216 -14.22 4.57 4.50
CA TYR A 216 -15.17 3.52 4.11
C TYR A 216 -15.48 3.46 2.61
N GLN A 217 -15.31 4.55 1.86
CA GLN A 217 -15.47 4.62 0.40
C GLN A 217 -14.46 3.75 -0.37
N ASP A 218 -13.36 3.33 0.28
CA ASP A 218 -12.35 2.47 -0.34
C ASP A 218 -12.60 0.98 -0.10
N THR A 219 -13.70 0.62 0.56
CA THR A 219 -14.03 -0.78 0.83
C THR A 219 -14.49 -1.50 -0.43
N ASN A 220 -13.99 -2.74 -0.61
CA ASN A 220 -14.53 -3.69 -1.58
C ASN A 220 -15.74 -4.47 -1.00
N ILE A 221 -16.38 -5.31 -1.82
CA ILE A 221 -17.56 -6.09 -1.41
C ILE A 221 -17.22 -7.03 -0.23
N THR A 222 -16.06 -7.68 -0.25
CA THR A 222 -15.67 -8.64 0.80
C THR A 222 -15.44 -7.93 2.13
N GLN A 223 -14.83 -6.75 2.11
CA GLN A 223 -14.66 -5.90 3.32
C GLN A 223 -16.01 -5.38 3.82
N TYR A 224 -16.91 -5.00 2.91
CA TYR A 224 -18.28 -4.64 3.25
C TYR A 224 -18.99 -5.77 3.99
N GLN A 225 -18.92 -7.01 3.48
CA GLN A 225 -19.50 -8.18 4.13
C GLN A 225 -18.90 -8.45 5.51
N LEU A 226 -17.58 -8.29 5.67
CA LEU A 226 -16.94 -8.43 6.97
C LEU A 226 -17.48 -7.42 7.99
N VAL A 227 -17.61 -6.15 7.60
CA VAL A 227 -18.20 -5.09 8.45
C VAL A 227 -19.64 -5.45 8.83
N LYS A 228 -20.47 -5.87 7.85
CA LYS A 228 -21.86 -6.25 8.06
C LYS A 228 -22.01 -7.42 9.03
N LEU A 229 -21.19 -8.46 8.88
CA LEU A 229 -21.20 -9.62 9.78
C LEU A 229 -20.78 -9.24 11.20
N LEU A 230 -19.71 -8.47 11.37
CA LEU A 230 -19.25 -8.04 12.69
C LEU A 230 -20.22 -7.09 13.37
N ALA A 231 -20.83 -6.15 12.64
CA ALA A 231 -21.82 -5.21 13.17
C ALA A 231 -23.13 -5.90 13.58
N GLY A 232 -23.48 -6.97 12.90
CA GLY A 232 -24.71 -7.75 13.14
C GLY A 232 -26.00 -6.91 13.04
N ASN A 233 -27.09 -7.47 13.54
CA ASN A 233 -28.40 -6.81 13.51
C ASN A 233 -28.49 -5.60 14.46
N LEU A 234 -27.65 -5.52 15.48
CA LEU A 234 -27.64 -4.39 16.40
C LEU A 234 -27.10 -3.11 15.76
N GLY A 235 -26.30 -3.24 14.70
CA GLY A 235 -25.78 -2.11 13.94
C GLY A 235 -24.97 -1.11 14.77
N ARG A 236 -24.24 -1.55 15.78
CA ARG A 236 -23.41 -0.67 16.62
C ARG A 236 -22.09 -0.36 15.93
N PHE A 237 -22.16 0.50 14.93
CA PHE A 237 -20.97 0.94 14.20
C PHE A 237 -21.03 2.42 13.83
N THR A 238 -19.87 2.96 13.54
CA THR A 238 -19.71 4.23 12.85
C THR A 238 -18.73 4.04 11.69
N VAL A 239 -19.19 4.34 10.49
CA VAL A 239 -18.32 4.40 9.31
C VAL A 239 -18.13 5.84 8.90
N VAL A 240 -16.91 6.18 8.50
CA VAL A 240 -16.54 7.52 8.07
C VAL A 240 -15.98 7.42 6.65
N GLY A 241 -16.45 8.24 5.74
CA GLY A 241 -16.02 8.18 4.35
C GLY A 241 -16.27 9.46 3.57
N ASP A 242 -15.66 9.51 2.39
CA ASP A 242 -15.76 10.59 1.42
C ASP A 242 -15.74 9.99 0.01
N ASP A 243 -16.89 9.87 -0.64
CA ASP A 243 -17.03 9.34 -1.99
C ASP A 243 -16.18 10.08 -3.03
N ASP A 244 -15.94 11.38 -2.83
CA ASP A 244 -15.05 12.19 -3.69
C ASP A 244 -13.55 11.84 -3.51
N GLN A 245 -13.19 11.07 -2.50
CA GLN A 245 -11.84 10.56 -2.27
C GLN A 245 -11.69 9.06 -2.57
N SER A 246 -12.66 8.44 -3.25
CA SER A 246 -12.55 7.05 -3.71
C SER A 246 -11.63 6.96 -4.92
N ILE A 247 -10.40 6.48 -4.72
CA ILE A 247 -9.32 6.41 -5.73
C ILE A 247 -8.67 5.02 -5.82
N TYR A 248 -9.36 3.98 -5.35
CA TYR A 248 -8.89 2.60 -5.35
C TYR A 248 -9.86 1.64 -6.07
N ALA A 249 -10.61 2.12 -7.07
CA ALA A 249 -11.49 1.27 -7.88
C ALA A 249 -10.70 0.12 -8.56
N TRP A 250 -9.47 0.37 -8.97
CA TRP A 250 -8.58 -0.65 -9.52
C TRP A 250 -8.20 -1.77 -8.53
N ARG A 251 -8.43 -1.57 -7.21
CA ARG A 251 -8.36 -2.58 -6.14
C ARG A 251 -9.72 -3.14 -5.75
N GLY A 252 -10.77 -2.86 -6.51
CA GLY A 252 -12.13 -3.30 -6.24
C GLY A 252 -12.91 -2.44 -5.24
N ALA A 253 -12.42 -1.24 -4.90
CA ALA A 253 -13.18 -0.30 -4.06
C ALA A 253 -14.51 0.07 -4.73
N GLN A 254 -15.56 0.10 -3.92
CA GLN A 254 -16.93 0.41 -4.37
C GLN A 254 -17.54 1.49 -3.48
N PRO A 255 -17.54 2.76 -3.90
CA PRO A 255 -18.19 3.84 -3.15
C PRO A 255 -19.70 3.61 -2.97
N GLU A 256 -20.32 2.78 -3.82
CA GLU A 256 -21.71 2.34 -3.72
C GLU A 256 -22.02 1.60 -2.40
N ASN A 257 -20.99 1.05 -1.73
CA ASN A 257 -21.11 0.48 -0.40
C ASN A 257 -21.68 1.47 0.63
N LEU A 258 -21.43 2.78 0.42
CA LEU A 258 -22.03 3.85 1.24
C LEU A 258 -23.57 3.91 1.08
N VAL A 259 -24.09 3.70 -0.14
CA VAL A 259 -25.52 3.64 -0.42
C VAL A 259 -26.12 2.34 0.09
N GLN A 260 -25.40 1.24 -0.09
CA GLN A 260 -25.87 -0.08 0.32
C GLN A 260 -26.10 -0.17 1.84
N LEU A 261 -25.29 0.56 2.63
CA LEU A 261 -25.50 0.68 4.08
C LEU A 261 -26.89 1.23 4.44
N GLN A 262 -27.41 2.21 3.70
CA GLN A 262 -28.74 2.77 3.96
C GLN A 262 -29.85 1.76 3.72
N LYS A 263 -29.66 0.86 2.74
CA LYS A 263 -30.62 -0.21 2.46
C LYS A 263 -30.55 -1.31 3.51
N ASP A 264 -29.34 -1.69 3.93
CA ASP A 264 -29.14 -2.79 4.89
C ASP A 264 -29.46 -2.37 6.34
N TYR A 265 -29.31 -1.07 6.66
CA TYR A 265 -29.60 -0.51 7.98
C TYR A 265 -30.60 0.64 7.91
N PRO A 266 -31.92 0.39 7.92
CA PRO A 266 -32.95 1.44 7.81
C PRO A 266 -32.91 2.52 8.90
N ARG A 267 -32.27 2.22 10.05
CA ARG A 267 -32.05 3.18 11.15
C ARG A 267 -30.72 3.94 11.07
N LEU A 268 -30.02 3.81 9.95
CA LEU A 268 -28.74 4.47 9.74
C LEU A 268 -28.92 6.00 9.78
N GLN A 269 -28.20 6.64 10.65
CA GLN A 269 -28.10 8.10 10.68
C GLN A 269 -26.97 8.56 9.78
N VAL A 270 -27.18 9.67 9.06
CA VAL A 270 -26.17 10.27 8.19
C VAL A 270 -25.85 11.67 8.69
N ILE A 271 -24.58 11.92 9.01
CA ILE A 271 -24.08 13.24 9.42
C ILE A 271 -23.05 13.71 8.42
N LYS A 272 -23.22 14.94 7.89
CA LYS A 272 -22.27 15.55 6.95
C LYS A 272 -21.30 16.48 7.68
N LEU A 273 -20.00 16.35 7.39
CA LEU A 273 -18.95 17.23 7.87
C LEU A 273 -18.41 18.03 6.69
N GLU A 274 -18.82 19.27 6.55
CA GLU A 274 -18.50 20.15 5.41
C GLU A 274 -17.48 21.24 5.77
N GLN A 275 -17.32 21.55 7.06
CA GLN A 275 -16.33 22.53 7.51
C GLN A 275 -14.93 21.93 7.43
N ASN A 276 -14.08 22.56 6.61
CA ASN A 276 -12.69 22.17 6.41
C ASN A 276 -11.77 23.01 7.32
N TYR A 277 -10.84 22.32 7.99
CA TYR A 277 -9.86 22.92 8.92
C TYR A 277 -8.43 22.87 8.38
N ARG A 278 -8.25 22.50 7.11
CA ARG A 278 -6.95 22.27 6.48
C ARG A 278 -6.56 23.37 5.50
N SER A 279 -7.44 23.67 4.56
CA SER A 279 -7.11 24.40 3.35
C SER A 279 -7.72 25.79 3.32
N ALA A 280 -7.03 26.76 2.70
CA ALA A 280 -7.55 28.08 2.40
C ALA A 280 -8.80 27.99 1.48
N GLY A 281 -9.69 28.96 1.60
CA GLY A 281 -10.99 28.98 0.91
C GLY A 281 -10.90 28.90 -0.62
N ARG A 282 -9.86 29.47 -1.24
CA ARG A 282 -9.64 29.42 -2.69
C ARG A 282 -9.31 28.00 -3.17
N ILE A 283 -8.48 27.27 -2.43
CA ILE A 283 -8.16 25.87 -2.72
C ILE A 283 -9.45 25.03 -2.70
N LEU A 284 -10.30 25.25 -1.69
CA LEU A 284 -11.57 24.52 -1.59
C LEU A 284 -12.57 24.91 -2.69
N LYS A 285 -12.62 26.18 -3.09
CA LYS A 285 -13.46 26.63 -4.21
C LYS A 285 -13.06 25.90 -5.50
N VAL A 286 -11.75 25.80 -5.77
CA VAL A 286 -11.21 25.09 -6.93
C VAL A 286 -11.50 23.60 -6.84
N ALA A 287 -11.26 22.98 -5.67
CA ALA A 287 -11.57 21.56 -5.44
C ALA A 287 -13.06 21.23 -5.63
N ASN A 288 -13.96 22.03 -5.01
CA ASN A 288 -15.40 21.85 -5.17
C ASN A 288 -15.85 22.01 -6.64
N LYS A 289 -15.25 22.94 -7.39
CA LYS A 289 -15.59 23.13 -8.81
C LYS A 289 -15.13 21.98 -9.67
N LEU A 290 -13.93 21.44 -9.44
CA LEU A 290 -13.42 20.28 -10.15
C LEU A 290 -14.32 19.07 -9.92
N ILE A 291 -14.57 18.72 -8.65
CA ILE A 291 -15.29 17.49 -8.31
C ILE A 291 -16.77 17.54 -8.67
N ALA A 292 -17.37 18.74 -8.78
CA ALA A 292 -18.75 18.92 -9.22
C ALA A 292 -19.02 18.41 -10.65
N ASN A 293 -17.99 18.10 -11.44
CA ASN A 293 -18.13 17.48 -12.76
C ASN A 293 -18.32 15.94 -12.69
N ASN A 294 -18.17 15.34 -11.51
CA ASN A 294 -18.46 13.93 -11.29
C ASN A 294 -19.91 13.74 -10.80
N PRO A 295 -20.55 12.59 -11.08
CA PRO A 295 -21.76 12.21 -10.38
C PRO A 295 -21.45 12.02 -8.88
N HIS A 296 -22.30 12.57 -8.03
CA HIS A 296 -22.17 12.46 -6.58
C HIS A 296 -23.17 11.44 -6.03
N VAL A 297 -22.70 10.59 -5.13
CA VAL A 297 -23.55 9.74 -4.31
C VAL A 297 -24.25 10.59 -3.24
N PHE A 298 -23.52 11.57 -2.68
CA PHE A 298 -24.01 12.51 -1.68
C PHE A 298 -23.54 13.93 -1.99
N GLU A 299 -24.48 14.85 -2.14
CA GLU A 299 -24.13 16.26 -2.29
C GLU A 299 -23.49 16.79 -1.01
N LYS A 300 -22.33 17.40 -1.14
CA LYS A 300 -21.60 18.09 -0.08
C LYS A 300 -20.78 19.25 -0.66
N ARG A 301 -20.52 20.27 0.16
CA ARG A 301 -19.74 21.41 -0.26
C ARG A 301 -18.79 21.85 0.86
N LEU A 302 -17.50 21.75 0.59
CA LEU A 302 -16.49 22.16 1.56
C LEU A 302 -16.40 23.69 1.67
N TRP A 303 -16.29 24.15 2.91
CA TRP A 303 -16.04 25.54 3.23
C TRP A 303 -15.06 25.67 4.40
N SER A 304 -14.37 26.85 4.51
CA SER A 304 -13.34 27.04 5.53
C SER A 304 -13.39 28.49 6.07
N GLU A 305 -12.97 28.66 7.32
CA GLU A 305 -12.74 29.95 7.98
C GLU A 305 -11.27 30.39 7.92
N LEU A 306 -10.38 29.63 7.26
CA LEU A 306 -8.92 29.91 7.21
C LEU A 306 -8.54 31.06 6.25
N GLY A 307 -9.50 31.89 5.83
CA GLY A 307 -9.28 32.96 4.85
C GLY A 307 -9.32 32.43 3.40
N TYR A 308 -9.33 33.37 2.44
CA TYR A 308 -9.52 33.02 1.03
C TYR A 308 -8.24 32.45 0.40
N GLY A 309 -7.08 32.98 0.75
CA GLY A 309 -5.77 32.55 0.24
C GLY A 309 -5.39 33.16 -1.10
N ASP A 310 -4.14 32.92 -1.53
CA ASP A 310 -3.57 33.43 -2.78
C ASP A 310 -4.12 32.70 -4.01
N PRO A 311 -4.07 33.29 -5.23
CA PRO A 311 -4.37 32.62 -6.48
C PRO A 311 -3.51 31.36 -6.67
N LEU A 312 -4.10 30.32 -7.26
CA LEU A 312 -3.36 29.10 -7.58
C LEU A 312 -2.53 29.35 -8.85
N ARG A 313 -1.26 29.00 -8.80
CA ARG A 313 -0.34 29.24 -9.91
C ARG A 313 -0.34 28.07 -10.90
N VAL A 314 -0.31 28.39 -12.20
CA VAL A 314 -0.15 27.40 -13.27
C VAL A 314 1.12 27.75 -14.05
N LEU A 315 2.12 26.86 -13.97
CA LEU A 315 3.42 27.02 -14.60
C LEU A 315 3.48 26.20 -15.89
N SER A 316 3.81 26.85 -17.02
CA SER A 316 4.06 26.17 -18.28
C SER A 316 5.57 26.06 -18.52
N HIS A 317 6.03 24.87 -18.89
CA HIS A 317 7.44 24.58 -19.15
C HIS A 317 7.62 24.03 -20.57
N LYS A 318 8.83 24.21 -21.11
CA LYS A 318 9.15 23.71 -22.44
C LYS A 318 9.20 22.17 -22.46
N ASP A 319 9.83 21.58 -21.46
CA ASP A 319 10.06 20.15 -21.31
C ASP A 319 10.15 19.73 -19.85
N GLU A 320 10.16 18.42 -19.58
CA GLU A 320 10.19 17.85 -18.24
C GLU A 320 11.47 18.17 -17.45
N VAL A 321 12.60 18.39 -18.14
CA VAL A 321 13.86 18.78 -17.47
C VAL A 321 13.76 20.20 -16.96
N THR A 322 13.20 21.09 -17.78
CA THR A 322 12.95 22.49 -17.41
C THR A 322 11.90 22.58 -16.30
N GLU A 323 10.84 21.78 -16.35
CA GLU A 323 9.83 21.66 -15.29
C GLU A 323 10.49 21.35 -13.95
N ALA A 324 11.28 20.27 -13.88
CA ALA A 324 11.92 19.84 -12.65
C ALA A 324 12.85 20.93 -12.07
N LYS A 325 13.68 21.54 -12.91
CA LYS A 325 14.61 22.61 -12.46
C LYS A 325 13.87 23.85 -11.95
N GLN A 326 12.81 24.27 -12.64
CA GLN A 326 12.06 25.49 -12.26
C GLN A 326 11.23 25.25 -11.00
N VAL A 327 10.56 24.12 -10.86
CA VAL A 327 9.82 23.77 -9.63
C VAL A 327 10.75 23.74 -8.41
N VAL A 328 11.93 23.12 -8.53
CA VAL A 328 12.91 23.09 -7.44
C VAL A 328 13.42 24.50 -7.11
N SER A 329 13.69 25.33 -8.13
CA SER A 329 14.07 26.75 -7.95
C SER A 329 12.96 27.53 -7.24
N GLU A 330 11.70 27.33 -7.60
CA GLU A 330 10.55 27.95 -6.94
C GLU A 330 10.44 27.57 -5.47
N ILE A 331 10.66 26.27 -5.13
CA ILE A 331 10.68 25.80 -3.74
C ILE A 331 11.76 26.53 -2.95
N ILE A 332 12.97 26.61 -3.48
CA ILE A 332 14.10 27.30 -2.82
C ILE A 332 13.78 28.78 -2.63
N HIS A 333 13.31 29.46 -3.69
CA HIS A 333 12.95 30.85 -3.63
C HIS A 333 11.82 31.13 -2.63
N HIS A 334 10.75 30.35 -2.67
CA HIS A 334 9.61 30.49 -1.77
C HIS A 334 10.02 30.24 -0.31
N LYS A 335 10.84 29.20 -0.05
CA LYS A 335 11.41 28.94 1.28
C LYS A 335 12.16 30.13 1.83
N PHE A 336 13.05 30.75 1.03
CA PHE A 336 13.79 31.95 1.44
C PHE A 336 12.86 33.13 1.74
N LYS A 337 11.84 33.32 0.91
CA LYS A 337 10.90 34.44 1.05
C LYS A 337 10.01 34.32 2.29
N THR A 338 9.59 33.10 2.64
CA THR A 338 8.58 32.84 3.68
C THR A 338 9.16 32.33 4.99
N GLY A 339 10.45 31.93 5.02
CA GLY A 339 11.06 31.29 6.18
C GLY A 339 10.53 29.86 6.44
N SER A 340 9.88 29.22 5.45
CA SER A 340 9.35 27.87 5.57
C SER A 340 10.45 26.81 5.63
N SER A 341 10.13 25.64 6.16
CA SER A 341 11.02 24.46 6.16
C SER A 341 10.81 23.60 4.91
N TYR A 342 11.78 22.79 4.51
CA TYR A 342 11.63 21.88 3.36
C TYR A 342 10.52 20.86 3.57
N LYS A 343 10.27 20.43 4.79
CA LYS A 343 9.16 19.51 5.15
C LYS A 343 7.77 20.09 4.87
N ASP A 344 7.66 21.39 4.67
CA ASP A 344 6.41 22.08 4.36
C ASP A 344 6.02 21.94 2.88
N TYR A 345 6.90 21.38 2.04
CA TYR A 345 6.71 21.23 0.59
C TYR A 345 6.48 19.80 0.17
N ALA A 346 5.51 19.60 -0.73
CA ALA A 346 5.31 18.34 -1.42
C ALA A 346 5.26 18.53 -2.93
N ILE A 347 5.89 17.61 -3.66
CA ILE A 347 5.79 17.45 -5.11
C ILE A 347 4.95 16.20 -5.38
N LEU A 348 3.76 16.40 -5.94
CA LEU A 348 2.80 15.35 -6.21
C LEU A 348 2.74 15.05 -7.71
N TYR A 349 2.78 13.77 -8.07
CA TYR A 349 2.77 13.30 -9.45
C TYR A 349 1.86 12.07 -9.62
N ARG A 350 1.48 11.79 -10.88
CA ARG A 350 0.60 10.64 -11.20
C ARG A 350 1.34 9.31 -11.19
N GLY A 351 2.54 9.26 -11.71
CA GLY A 351 3.33 8.04 -11.88
C GLY A 351 4.76 8.15 -11.35
N ASN A 352 5.28 7.07 -10.75
CA ASN A 352 6.60 7.03 -10.13
C ASN A 352 7.76 7.39 -11.08
N HIS A 353 7.60 7.15 -12.39
CA HIS A 353 8.63 7.51 -13.38
C HIS A 353 8.94 9.00 -13.44
N GLN A 354 7.98 9.86 -13.01
CA GLN A 354 8.13 11.32 -13.00
C GLN A 354 9.10 11.80 -11.91
N SER A 355 9.30 11.05 -10.82
CA SER A 355 10.16 11.48 -9.70
C SER A 355 11.61 11.70 -10.10
N ARG A 356 12.16 10.89 -11.02
CA ARG A 356 13.61 10.82 -11.33
C ARG A 356 14.25 12.15 -11.69
N LEU A 357 13.57 12.98 -12.48
CA LEU A 357 14.09 14.30 -12.87
C LEU A 357 14.08 15.29 -11.71
N PHE A 358 13.05 15.21 -10.87
CA PHE A 358 12.96 16.03 -9.64
C PHE A 358 14.00 15.60 -8.62
N GLU A 359 14.22 14.31 -8.43
CA GLU A 359 15.31 13.78 -7.58
C GLU A 359 16.66 14.33 -8.02
N ARG A 360 16.92 14.29 -9.33
CA ARG A 360 18.15 14.86 -9.89
C ARG A 360 18.26 16.36 -9.63
N ALA A 361 17.20 17.12 -9.90
CA ALA A 361 17.20 18.56 -9.71
C ALA A 361 17.37 18.97 -8.24
N LEU A 362 16.71 18.26 -7.30
CA LEU A 362 16.86 18.46 -5.86
C LEU A 362 18.30 18.17 -5.40
N ARG A 363 18.89 17.07 -5.89
CA ARG A 363 20.28 16.69 -5.58
C ARG A 363 21.29 17.70 -6.11
N GLU A 364 21.12 18.16 -7.36
CA GLU A 364 21.98 19.18 -7.98
C GLU A 364 21.95 20.52 -7.20
N ASN A 365 20.86 20.81 -6.50
CA ASN A 365 20.70 22.01 -5.66
C ASN A 365 20.91 21.75 -4.15
N ASN A 366 21.39 20.57 -3.74
CA ASN A 366 21.59 20.18 -2.34
C ASN A 366 20.32 20.33 -1.48
N VAL A 367 19.13 20.14 -2.06
CA VAL A 367 17.87 20.15 -1.34
C VAL A 367 17.58 18.74 -0.83
N PRO A 368 17.43 18.55 0.49
CA PRO A 368 17.09 17.24 1.04
C PRO A 368 15.65 16.87 0.64
N TYR A 369 15.46 15.60 0.28
CA TYR A 369 14.15 15.09 -0.15
C TYR A 369 13.89 13.68 0.36
N PHE A 370 12.62 13.33 0.43
CA PHE A 370 12.10 12.00 0.77
C PHE A 370 11.12 11.55 -0.30
N ILE A 371 11.23 10.29 -0.75
CA ILE A 371 10.31 9.69 -1.72
C ILE A 371 9.40 8.72 -1.00
N SER A 372 8.12 9.07 -0.88
CA SER A 372 7.11 8.16 -0.34
C SER A 372 6.66 7.15 -1.39
N GLY A 373 6.57 5.88 -0.97
CA GLY A 373 6.16 4.80 -1.86
C GLY A 373 7.27 4.30 -2.79
N SER A 374 8.54 4.63 -2.52
CA SER A 374 9.65 3.90 -3.12
C SER A 374 9.62 2.46 -2.60
N THR A 375 9.89 1.51 -3.50
CA THR A 375 10.00 0.11 -3.09
C THR A 375 11.21 -0.03 -2.16
N SER A 376 10.98 -0.43 -0.89
CA SER A 376 12.07 -0.74 0.04
C SER A 376 13.03 -1.74 -0.61
N PHE A 377 14.33 -1.61 -0.33
CA PHE A 377 15.34 -2.55 -0.78
C PHE A 377 14.98 -4.00 -0.45
N PHE A 378 14.40 -4.23 0.73
CA PHE A 378 13.94 -5.54 1.18
C PHE A 378 12.68 -6.06 0.47
N ALA A 379 11.96 -5.20 -0.24
CA ALA A 379 10.78 -5.60 -1.00
C ALA A 379 11.14 -6.16 -2.40
N PHE A 380 12.39 -5.99 -2.86
CA PHE A 380 12.83 -6.57 -4.14
C PHE A 380 12.81 -8.10 -4.10
N SER A 381 12.40 -8.71 -5.21
CA SER A 381 12.25 -10.17 -5.33
C SER A 381 13.52 -10.92 -5.03
N GLU A 382 14.61 -10.49 -5.67
CA GLU A 382 15.94 -11.09 -5.53
C GLU A 382 16.47 -11.00 -4.09
N ILE A 383 16.15 -9.94 -3.38
CA ILE A 383 16.52 -9.75 -1.97
C ILE A 383 15.73 -10.71 -1.08
N LYS A 384 14.42 -10.81 -1.30
CA LYS A 384 13.56 -11.76 -0.57
C LYS A 384 13.97 -13.22 -0.81
N ASP A 385 14.36 -13.56 -2.04
CA ASP A 385 14.79 -14.91 -2.38
C ASP A 385 16.06 -15.29 -1.60
N ILE A 386 17.09 -14.45 -1.64
CA ILE A 386 18.35 -14.71 -0.92
C ILE A 386 18.12 -14.71 0.60
N LEU A 387 17.34 -13.76 1.14
CA LEU A 387 17.01 -13.76 2.56
C LEU A 387 16.24 -15.02 2.97
N SER A 388 15.38 -15.57 2.11
CA SER A 388 14.66 -16.83 2.39
C SER A 388 15.60 -18.03 2.45
N TYR A 389 16.64 -18.09 1.60
CA TYR A 389 17.70 -19.08 1.75
C TYR A 389 18.39 -18.96 3.11
N LEU A 390 18.81 -17.76 3.49
CA LEU A 390 19.50 -17.52 4.76
C LEU A 390 18.60 -17.82 5.97
N ARG A 391 17.30 -17.52 5.88
CA ARG A 391 16.31 -17.88 6.91
C ARG A 391 16.18 -19.38 7.06
N LEU A 392 16.08 -20.11 5.95
CA LEU A 392 15.95 -21.58 5.99
C LEU A 392 17.21 -22.24 6.56
N PHE A 393 18.41 -21.75 6.27
CA PHE A 393 19.65 -22.22 6.88
C PHE A 393 19.71 -21.97 8.40
N SER A 394 19.13 -20.85 8.84
CA SER A 394 19.08 -20.50 10.26
C SER A 394 17.95 -21.18 11.02
N ASN A 395 16.84 -21.47 10.34
CA ASN A 395 15.64 -22.10 10.90
C ASN A 395 14.96 -23.00 9.85
N PRO A 396 15.23 -24.30 9.85
CA PRO A 396 14.60 -25.26 8.93
C PRO A 396 13.06 -25.35 9.06
N ASP A 397 12.49 -24.93 10.18
CA ASP A 397 11.05 -24.93 10.40
C ASP A 397 10.33 -23.72 9.79
N ASP A 398 11.04 -22.86 9.04
CA ASP A 398 10.47 -21.73 8.34
C ASP A 398 9.80 -22.14 7.03
N ASP A 399 8.55 -22.59 7.12
CA ASP A 399 7.76 -23.05 5.97
C ASP A 399 7.60 -21.96 4.88
N ALA A 400 7.55 -20.68 5.27
CA ALA A 400 7.47 -19.58 4.32
C ALA A 400 8.75 -19.44 3.48
N ALA A 401 9.91 -19.52 4.15
CA ALA A 401 11.20 -19.50 3.48
C ALA A 401 11.38 -20.74 2.57
N PHE A 402 10.98 -21.92 3.06
CA PHE A 402 11.00 -23.16 2.29
C PHE A 402 10.19 -23.04 0.99
N LEU A 403 8.91 -22.64 1.08
CA LEU A 403 8.01 -22.54 -0.07
C LEU A 403 8.52 -21.53 -1.11
N ARG A 404 9.14 -20.44 -0.66
CA ARG A 404 9.67 -19.45 -1.58
C ARG A 404 10.85 -19.97 -2.40
N ILE A 405 11.74 -20.72 -1.78
CA ILE A 405 13.00 -21.10 -2.43
C ILE A 405 13.00 -22.51 -3.04
N ILE A 406 12.02 -23.36 -2.72
CA ILE A 406 12.02 -24.76 -3.17
C ILE A 406 12.10 -24.92 -4.70
N ASN A 407 11.55 -23.97 -5.45
CA ASN A 407 11.61 -23.88 -6.91
C ASN A 407 12.25 -22.56 -7.41
N THR A 408 13.00 -21.85 -6.60
CA THR A 408 13.71 -20.63 -6.98
C THR A 408 15.20 -20.78 -6.65
N PRO A 409 16.08 -21.06 -7.62
CA PRO A 409 15.86 -21.44 -9.04
C PRO A 409 15.09 -22.75 -9.24
N ARG A 410 14.61 -22.97 -10.48
CA ARG A 410 13.71 -24.08 -10.82
C ARG A 410 14.32 -25.45 -10.51
N ARG A 411 13.64 -26.27 -9.68
CA ARG A 411 14.03 -27.64 -9.34
C ARG A 411 13.04 -28.70 -9.82
N GLU A 412 12.04 -28.27 -10.65
CA GLU A 412 11.02 -29.15 -11.22
C GLU A 412 10.24 -30.00 -10.19
N LEU A 413 10.01 -29.42 -9.00
CA LEU A 413 9.11 -29.94 -8.00
C LEU A 413 7.71 -29.41 -8.27
N GLY A 414 6.89 -30.22 -8.94
CA GLY A 414 5.56 -29.78 -9.36
C GLY A 414 4.59 -29.55 -8.20
N PRO A 415 3.49 -28.80 -8.45
CA PRO A 415 2.47 -28.49 -7.45
C PRO A 415 1.93 -29.72 -6.74
N THR A 416 1.65 -30.79 -7.47
CA THR A 416 1.16 -32.09 -6.89
C THR A 416 2.14 -32.67 -5.87
N THR A 417 3.46 -32.52 -6.09
CA THR A 417 4.48 -32.97 -5.12
C THR A 417 4.44 -32.12 -3.87
N LEU A 418 4.36 -30.79 -4.01
CA LEU A 418 4.29 -29.86 -2.90
C LEU A 418 2.95 -29.94 -2.15
N GLU A 419 1.84 -30.23 -2.84
CA GLU A 419 0.54 -30.50 -2.20
C GLU A 419 0.61 -31.78 -1.32
N LYS A 420 1.19 -32.85 -1.82
CA LYS A 420 1.40 -34.08 -1.03
C LYS A 420 2.30 -33.84 0.17
N LEU A 421 3.38 -33.07 -0.02
CA LEU A 421 4.29 -32.66 1.05
C LEU A 421 3.54 -31.84 2.10
N GLY A 422 2.79 -30.82 1.69
CA GLY A 422 2.03 -29.95 2.57
C GLY A 422 0.93 -30.72 3.33
N ALA A 423 0.16 -31.56 2.65
CA ALA A 423 -0.85 -32.42 3.28
C ALA A 423 -0.24 -33.32 4.35
N HIS A 424 0.89 -33.99 4.03
CA HIS A 424 1.59 -34.85 4.98
C HIS A 424 2.14 -34.07 6.18
N ALA A 425 2.79 -32.92 5.94
CA ALA A 425 3.27 -32.04 7.00
C ALA A 425 2.12 -31.53 7.90
N ASN A 426 0.94 -31.26 7.31
CA ASN A 426 -0.25 -30.84 8.07
C ASN A 426 -0.80 -31.98 8.93
N GLU A 427 -0.91 -33.19 8.37
CA GLU A 427 -1.37 -34.39 9.08
C GLU A 427 -0.48 -34.72 10.29
N ARG A 428 0.83 -34.60 10.10
CA ARG A 428 1.85 -34.91 11.12
C ARG A 428 2.16 -33.75 12.09
N HIS A 429 1.66 -32.53 11.82
CA HIS A 429 1.95 -31.32 12.57
C HIS A 429 3.45 -30.97 12.63
N ILE A 430 4.19 -31.21 11.56
CA ILE A 430 5.62 -30.91 11.40
C ILE A 430 5.83 -29.86 10.31
N SER A 431 7.07 -29.33 10.21
CA SER A 431 7.43 -28.41 9.12
C SER A 431 7.52 -29.12 7.77
N LEU A 432 7.45 -28.33 6.68
CA LEU A 432 7.62 -28.87 5.32
C LEU A 432 8.99 -29.51 5.14
N PHE A 433 10.02 -28.87 5.69
CA PHE A 433 11.39 -29.38 5.63
C PHE A 433 11.52 -30.71 6.37
N ALA A 434 11.01 -30.82 7.59
CA ALA A 434 11.02 -32.07 8.36
C ALA A 434 10.23 -33.17 7.66
N ALA A 435 9.09 -32.85 7.06
CA ALA A 435 8.28 -33.79 6.31
C ALA A 435 9.00 -34.41 5.10
N CYS A 436 9.96 -33.68 4.49
CA CYS A 436 10.75 -34.17 3.37
C CYS A 436 11.59 -35.43 3.70
N SER A 437 11.87 -35.71 4.96
CA SER A 437 12.65 -36.89 5.40
C SER A 437 11.76 -38.07 5.86
N GLU A 438 10.42 -37.87 5.94
CA GLU A 438 9.52 -38.94 6.44
C GLU A 438 9.24 -40.02 5.40
N LEU A 439 9.43 -41.27 5.79
CA LEU A 439 9.19 -42.47 4.93
C LEU A 439 7.76 -42.53 4.40
N GLY A 440 6.77 -42.12 5.21
CA GLY A 440 5.35 -42.10 4.83
C GLY A 440 5.05 -41.16 3.66
N LEU A 441 5.73 -40.03 3.57
CA LEU A 441 5.66 -39.14 2.42
C LEU A 441 6.41 -39.72 1.21
N MET A 442 7.61 -40.24 1.44
CA MET A 442 8.48 -40.77 0.37
C MET A 442 7.82 -41.88 -0.42
N GLN A 443 6.96 -42.70 0.21
CA GLN A 443 6.16 -43.73 -0.46
C GLN A 443 5.04 -43.20 -1.35
N LYS A 444 4.56 -41.98 -1.07
CA LYS A 444 3.48 -41.32 -1.84
C LYS A 444 4.00 -40.54 -3.04
N LEU A 445 5.32 -40.37 -3.17
CA LEU A 445 5.97 -39.55 -4.21
C LEU A 445 6.54 -40.41 -5.33
N SER A 446 6.65 -39.82 -6.52
CA SER A 446 7.41 -40.44 -7.63
C SER A 446 8.90 -40.48 -7.30
N ASP A 447 9.65 -41.41 -7.90
CA ASP A 447 11.10 -41.53 -7.69
C ASP A 447 11.85 -40.22 -8.01
N LYS A 448 11.46 -39.55 -9.09
CA LYS A 448 12.04 -38.24 -9.45
C LYS A 448 11.80 -37.19 -8.38
N SER A 449 10.56 -37.05 -7.90
CA SER A 449 10.22 -36.08 -6.87
C SER A 449 10.92 -36.36 -5.56
N ARG A 450 10.97 -37.62 -5.16
CA ARG A 450 11.70 -38.09 -3.97
C ARG A 450 13.17 -37.72 -4.05
N GLN A 451 13.84 -38.07 -5.13
CA GLN A 451 15.26 -37.82 -5.34
C GLN A 451 15.59 -36.31 -5.32
N ARG A 452 14.72 -35.47 -5.93
CA ARG A 452 14.89 -34.00 -5.94
C ARG A 452 14.70 -33.40 -4.56
N LEU A 453 13.68 -33.83 -3.80
CA LEU A 453 13.48 -33.38 -2.43
C LEU A 453 14.63 -33.79 -1.52
N THR A 454 15.06 -35.04 -1.58
CA THR A 454 16.21 -35.52 -0.80
C THR A 454 17.47 -34.73 -1.12
N LYS A 455 17.78 -34.55 -2.41
CA LYS A 455 18.95 -33.77 -2.83
C LYS A 455 18.88 -32.31 -2.33
N PHE A 456 17.69 -31.71 -2.33
CA PHE A 456 17.51 -30.35 -1.84
C PHE A 456 17.70 -30.25 -0.32
N THR A 457 17.10 -31.17 0.44
CA THR A 457 17.21 -31.14 1.92
C THR A 457 18.63 -31.48 2.39
N GLU A 458 19.31 -32.44 1.76
CA GLU A 458 20.71 -32.76 2.04
C GLU A 458 21.62 -31.57 1.75
N TRP A 459 21.42 -30.91 0.60
CA TRP A 459 22.17 -29.68 0.25
C TRP A 459 21.91 -28.53 1.24
N VAL A 460 20.66 -28.31 1.68
CA VAL A 460 20.36 -27.28 2.69
C VAL A 460 21.05 -27.59 4.01
N THR A 461 21.00 -28.85 4.47
CA THR A 461 21.64 -29.26 5.71
C THR A 461 23.16 -29.13 5.65
N ASP A 462 23.80 -29.60 4.56
CA ASP A 462 25.24 -29.46 4.35
C ASP A 462 25.68 -27.99 4.30
N THR A 463 24.91 -27.15 3.61
CA THR A 463 25.21 -25.71 3.51
C THR A 463 25.08 -25.03 4.88
N ALA A 464 24.04 -25.34 5.66
CA ALA A 464 23.86 -24.82 7.02
C ALA A 464 25.02 -25.23 7.93
N ASP A 465 25.43 -26.50 7.90
CA ASP A 465 26.58 -27.00 8.63
C ASP A 465 27.90 -26.30 8.26
N ARG A 466 28.10 -26.02 6.96
CA ARG A 466 29.28 -25.29 6.47
C ARG A 466 29.30 -23.84 6.92
N ILE A 467 28.11 -23.19 6.97
CA ILE A 467 27.95 -21.83 7.49
C ILE A 467 28.33 -21.75 8.97
N GLU A 468 27.95 -22.75 9.77
CA GLU A 468 28.26 -22.77 11.20
C GLU A 468 29.76 -23.04 11.50
N ARG A 469 30.44 -23.80 10.64
CA ARG A 469 31.83 -24.27 10.86
C ARG A 469 32.89 -23.46 10.13
N GLY A 470 32.49 -22.63 9.15
CA GLY A 470 33.42 -21.93 8.26
C GLY A 470 33.25 -20.42 8.20
N ASP A 471 33.79 -19.83 7.13
CA ASP A 471 33.53 -18.44 6.78
C ASP A 471 32.09 -18.33 6.23
N THR A 472 31.19 -17.84 7.06
CA THR A 472 29.76 -17.70 6.78
C THR A 472 29.50 -17.08 5.41
N PHE A 473 30.19 -15.97 5.10
CA PHE A 473 29.88 -15.21 3.89
C PHE A 473 30.53 -15.80 2.63
N ALA A 474 31.68 -16.43 2.75
CA ALA A 474 32.26 -17.19 1.65
C ALA A 474 31.36 -18.37 1.25
N VAL A 475 30.74 -19.05 2.24
CA VAL A 475 29.77 -20.10 1.97
C VAL A 475 28.50 -19.57 1.33
N VAL A 476 28.00 -18.39 1.75
CA VAL A 476 26.82 -17.74 1.16
C VAL A 476 27.08 -17.32 -0.29
N GLU A 477 28.26 -16.75 -0.60
CA GLU A 477 28.64 -16.42 -1.98
C GLU A 477 28.72 -17.68 -2.86
N GLN A 478 29.39 -18.73 -2.37
CA GLN A 478 29.41 -20.04 -3.07
C GLN A 478 28.03 -20.63 -3.27
N MET A 479 27.12 -20.46 -2.33
CA MET A 479 25.73 -20.92 -2.45
C MET A 479 25.02 -20.24 -3.63
N ILE A 480 25.17 -18.93 -3.79
CA ILE A 480 24.55 -18.18 -4.88
C ILE A 480 25.04 -18.71 -6.24
N ASP A 481 26.34 -19.01 -6.37
CA ASP A 481 26.93 -19.58 -7.57
C ASP A 481 26.44 -21.03 -7.79
N GLN A 482 26.43 -21.85 -6.75
CA GLN A 482 26.01 -23.27 -6.81
C GLN A 482 24.57 -23.46 -7.23
N ILE A 483 23.66 -22.59 -6.80
CA ILE A 483 22.27 -22.64 -7.22
C ILE A 483 22.03 -22.07 -8.63
N GLY A 484 23.05 -21.43 -9.23
CA GLY A 484 22.95 -20.81 -10.54
C GLY A 484 22.01 -19.62 -10.59
N TYR A 485 21.97 -18.81 -9.51
CA TYR A 485 20.98 -17.75 -9.34
C TYR A 485 21.07 -16.66 -10.42
N GLU A 486 22.30 -16.31 -10.84
CA GLU A 486 22.49 -15.34 -11.91
C GLU A 486 21.88 -15.80 -13.24
N SER A 487 22.11 -17.07 -13.62
CA SER A 487 21.55 -17.66 -14.84
C SER A 487 20.01 -17.65 -14.78
N TRP A 488 19.48 -18.03 -13.61
CA TRP A 488 18.03 -17.99 -13.37
C TRP A 488 17.44 -16.58 -13.48
N LEU A 489 18.13 -15.56 -12.98
CA LEU A 489 17.71 -14.17 -13.12
C LEU A 489 17.70 -13.75 -14.60
N ARG A 490 18.71 -14.14 -15.39
CA ARG A 490 18.79 -13.85 -16.83
C ARG A 490 17.64 -14.48 -17.63
N GLU A 491 17.28 -15.71 -17.30
CA GLU A 491 16.16 -16.43 -17.94
C GLU A 491 14.79 -15.85 -17.61
N ASN A 492 14.63 -15.28 -16.40
CA ASN A 492 13.33 -14.80 -15.90
C ASN A 492 13.17 -13.26 -15.94
N ALA A 493 14.18 -12.52 -16.36
CA ALA A 493 14.11 -11.07 -16.49
C ALA A 493 13.56 -10.64 -17.85
N LYS A 494 12.77 -9.57 -17.88
CA LYS A 494 12.24 -8.99 -19.13
C LYS A 494 13.35 -8.43 -20.05
N THR A 495 14.48 -8.01 -19.50
CA THR A 495 15.64 -7.49 -20.25
C THR A 495 16.94 -7.89 -19.56
N PRO A 496 18.06 -8.04 -20.32
CA PRO A 496 19.38 -8.33 -19.72
C PRO A 496 19.81 -7.31 -18.66
N GLN A 497 19.55 -6.02 -18.88
CA GLN A 497 19.89 -4.95 -17.94
C GLN A 497 19.10 -5.09 -16.63
N SER A 498 17.87 -5.61 -16.70
CA SER A 498 17.08 -5.87 -15.49
C SER A 498 17.69 -7.01 -14.67
N ALA A 499 18.20 -8.07 -15.32
CA ALA A 499 18.89 -9.16 -14.64
C ALA A 499 20.19 -8.70 -13.96
N GLU A 500 21.02 -7.92 -14.66
CA GLU A 500 22.25 -7.37 -14.11
C GLU A 500 21.98 -6.50 -12.89
N ARG A 501 20.96 -5.62 -12.95
CA ARG A 501 20.58 -4.77 -11.83
C ARG A 501 20.12 -5.60 -10.62
N LYS A 502 19.34 -6.66 -10.84
CA LYS A 502 18.91 -7.57 -9.77
C LYS A 502 20.10 -8.29 -9.14
N MET A 503 21.05 -8.76 -9.95
CA MET A 503 22.27 -9.38 -9.42
C MET A 503 23.12 -8.39 -8.62
N GLN A 504 23.19 -7.14 -9.06
CA GLN A 504 23.88 -6.09 -8.31
C GLN A 504 23.23 -5.81 -6.95
N ASN A 505 21.88 -5.85 -6.85
CA ASN A 505 21.17 -5.76 -5.58
C ASN A 505 21.56 -6.93 -4.64
N VAL A 506 21.71 -8.14 -5.18
CA VAL A 506 22.15 -9.30 -4.39
C VAL A 506 23.56 -9.10 -3.85
N VAL A 507 24.51 -8.63 -4.68
CA VAL A 507 25.88 -8.32 -4.24
C VAL A 507 25.86 -7.26 -3.14
N GLU A 508 25.06 -6.20 -3.31
CA GLU A 508 24.91 -5.15 -2.30
C GLU A 508 24.37 -5.70 -0.97
N LEU A 509 23.39 -6.62 -1.03
CA LEU A 509 22.90 -7.31 0.16
C LEU A 509 24.02 -8.06 0.89
N ILE A 510 24.80 -8.86 0.18
CA ILE A 510 25.89 -9.64 0.80
C ILE A 510 26.94 -8.76 1.43
N GLU A 511 27.36 -7.69 0.74
CA GLU A 511 28.26 -6.68 1.27
C GLU A 511 27.74 -6.03 2.57
N TRP A 512 26.44 -5.78 2.59
CA TRP A 512 25.79 -5.21 3.77
C TRP A 512 25.73 -6.22 4.94
N LEU A 513 25.38 -7.49 4.64
CA LEU A 513 25.41 -8.57 5.63
C LEU A 513 26.80 -8.72 6.25
N LYS A 514 27.87 -8.71 5.45
CA LYS A 514 29.27 -8.75 5.93
C LYS A 514 29.56 -7.62 6.92
N ARG A 515 29.18 -6.40 6.57
CA ARG A 515 29.35 -5.22 7.46
C ARG A 515 28.59 -5.34 8.77
N LEU A 516 27.37 -5.91 8.74
CA LEU A 516 26.57 -6.13 9.94
C LEU A 516 27.13 -7.20 10.87
N ALA A 517 27.80 -8.20 10.32
CA ALA A 517 28.42 -9.29 11.08
C ALA A 517 29.67 -8.82 11.86
N VAL A 518 30.52 -8.01 11.24
CA VAL A 518 31.77 -7.52 11.86
C VAL A 518 31.51 -6.55 13.02
N GLY A 519 30.37 -5.85 13.08
CA GLY A 519 30.03 -4.88 14.13
C GLY A 519 30.92 -3.61 14.11
N ALA A 520 30.40 -2.49 14.62
CA ALA A 520 31.11 -1.20 14.60
C ALA A 520 32.31 -1.13 15.58
N ASP A 521 32.41 -2.03 16.56
CA ASP A 521 33.36 -1.92 17.68
C ASP A 521 34.42 -3.04 17.74
N GLY A 522 34.65 -3.80 16.65
CA GLY A 522 35.65 -4.89 16.66
C GLY A 522 35.31 -6.03 17.62
N GLY A 523 34.03 -6.18 17.98
CA GLY A 523 33.51 -7.26 18.83
C GLY A 523 33.47 -8.61 18.12
N LYS A 524 33.04 -9.64 18.83
CA LYS A 524 32.88 -10.99 18.31
C LYS A 524 31.95 -11.00 17.07
N GLU A 525 32.39 -11.67 16.04
CA GLU A 525 31.61 -11.83 14.79
C GLU A 525 30.23 -12.47 15.08
N LYS A 526 29.18 -11.85 14.57
CA LYS A 526 27.78 -12.29 14.78
C LYS A 526 27.47 -13.51 13.92
N SER A 527 26.71 -14.43 14.47
CA SER A 527 26.18 -15.58 13.72
C SER A 527 25.27 -15.15 12.58
N LEU A 528 25.08 -16.00 11.56
CA LEU A 528 24.13 -15.75 10.48
C LEU A 528 22.72 -15.51 11.03
N ALA A 529 22.27 -16.29 12.01
CA ALA A 529 20.95 -16.15 12.64
C ALA A 529 20.76 -14.76 13.27
N GLU A 530 21.77 -14.24 13.97
CA GLU A 530 21.74 -12.89 14.54
C GLU A 530 21.68 -11.79 13.47
N VAL A 531 22.45 -11.95 12.39
CA VAL A 531 22.49 -10.99 11.27
C VAL A 531 21.16 -11.00 10.52
N VAL A 532 20.61 -12.18 10.22
CA VAL A 532 19.29 -12.32 9.57
C VAL A 532 18.18 -11.73 10.44
N SER A 533 18.17 -12.04 11.74
CA SER A 533 17.19 -11.48 12.68
C SER A 533 17.27 -9.96 12.76
N LYS A 534 18.50 -9.41 12.72
CA LYS A 534 18.69 -7.95 12.71
C LYS A 534 18.18 -7.30 11.42
N ILE A 535 18.37 -7.92 10.26
CA ILE A 535 17.84 -7.44 8.98
C ILE A 535 16.32 -7.49 8.95
N MET A 536 15.73 -8.59 9.42
CA MET A 536 14.27 -8.69 9.55
C MET A 536 13.70 -7.58 10.43
N LEU A 537 14.39 -7.24 11.51
CA LEU A 537 14.02 -6.11 12.37
C LEU A 537 14.23 -4.76 11.64
N MET A 538 15.29 -4.61 10.86
CA MET A 538 15.55 -3.40 10.07
C MET A 538 14.50 -3.20 8.98
N ASP A 539 14.07 -4.23 8.25
CA ASP A 539 12.96 -4.13 7.29
C ASP A 539 11.68 -3.62 7.98
N ILE A 540 11.39 -4.13 9.18
CA ILE A 540 10.27 -3.65 10.00
C ILE A 540 10.50 -2.18 10.42
N LEU A 541 11.73 -1.81 10.78
CA LEU A 541 12.07 -0.45 11.21
C LEU A 541 12.11 0.53 10.03
N GLU A 542 12.62 0.16 8.86
CA GLU A 542 12.57 1.00 7.65
C GLU A 542 11.14 1.31 7.23
N ARG A 543 10.28 0.32 7.24
CA ARG A 543 8.83 0.55 7.06
C ARG A 543 8.24 1.49 8.11
N ASN A 544 8.87 1.61 9.28
CA ASN A 544 8.48 2.52 10.34
C ASN A 544 9.20 3.88 10.28
N GLN A 545 10.45 3.94 9.78
CA GLN A 545 11.25 5.16 9.65
C GLN A 545 10.82 6.07 8.50
N GLU A 546 9.99 5.61 7.55
CA GLU A 546 9.32 6.48 6.58
C GLU A 546 8.55 7.65 7.27
N GLU A 547 8.46 7.66 8.59
CA GLU A 547 7.67 8.62 9.38
C GLU A 547 8.48 9.70 10.11
N GLU A 548 9.79 9.53 10.30
CA GLU A 548 10.68 10.55 10.88
C GLU A 548 11.49 11.27 9.80
N ALA A 549 10.80 11.71 8.74
CA ALA A 549 11.42 12.56 7.75
C ALA A 549 11.92 13.84 8.42
N GLY A 550 13.23 14.11 8.33
CA GLY A 550 13.85 15.37 8.72
C GLY A 550 13.28 16.55 7.95
N ASP A 551 13.98 17.69 7.92
CA ASP A 551 13.58 18.84 7.09
C ASP A 551 13.83 18.54 5.59
N GLN A 552 12.89 17.86 4.93
CA GLN A 552 13.00 17.30 3.58
C GLN A 552 11.75 17.56 2.74
N VAL A 553 11.93 17.85 1.44
CA VAL A 553 10.83 17.95 0.49
C VAL A 553 10.24 16.56 0.24
N SER A 554 8.92 16.42 0.33
CA SER A 554 8.22 15.16 0.09
C SER A 554 7.91 14.99 -1.40
N LEU A 555 8.38 13.88 -2.00
CA LEU A 555 8.04 13.46 -3.35
C LEU A 555 7.14 12.22 -3.28
N MET A 556 5.96 12.26 -3.91
CA MET A 556 5.05 11.12 -3.87
C MET A 556 4.01 11.14 -4.99
N THR A 557 3.43 9.98 -5.26
CA THR A 557 2.27 9.91 -6.14
C THR A 557 1.04 10.53 -5.49
N LEU A 558 0.08 10.96 -6.30
CA LEU A 558 -1.22 11.44 -5.83
C LEU A 558 -1.94 10.42 -4.95
N HIS A 559 -1.80 9.12 -5.25
CA HIS A 559 -2.35 8.04 -4.43
C HIS A 559 -1.69 7.96 -3.04
N ALA A 560 -0.36 8.08 -2.99
CA ALA A 560 0.39 8.04 -1.72
C ALA A 560 0.13 9.28 -0.86
N ALA A 561 -0.27 10.40 -1.47
CA ALA A 561 -0.60 11.64 -0.78
C ALA A 561 -1.94 11.58 -0.04
N LYS A 562 -2.79 10.56 -0.29
CA LYS A 562 -4.06 10.41 0.42
C LYS A 562 -3.83 10.27 1.92
N GLY A 563 -4.59 11.03 2.72
CA GLY A 563 -4.44 11.09 4.18
C GLY A 563 -3.39 12.10 4.68
N LEU A 564 -2.45 12.54 3.82
CA LEU A 564 -1.44 13.53 4.17
C LEU A 564 -1.90 14.96 3.92
N GLU A 565 -1.09 15.95 4.38
CA GLU A 565 -1.35 17.36 4.16
C GLU A 565 -0.04 18.17 4.25
N PHE A 566 0.08 19.21 3.44
CA PHE A 566 1.29 20.02 3.34
C PHE A 566 0.94 21.51 3.19
N PRO A 567 1.68 22.41 3.84
CA PRO A 567 1.51 23.85 3.64
C PRO A 567 1.58 24.26 2.17
N HIS A 568 2.52 23.70 1.39
CA HIS A 568 2.81 24.08 0.02
C HIS A 568 2.88 22.83 -0.87
N VAL A 569 2.02 22.78 -1.90
CA VAL A 569 1.93 21.63 -2.81
C VAL A 569 2.23 22.06 -4.24
N PHE A 570 3.06 21.27 -4.92
CA PHE A 570 3.28 21.31 -6.37
C PHE A 570 2.68 20.07 -6.99
N MET A 571 1.66 20.21 -7.85
CA MET A 571 1.11 19.15 -8.66
C MET A 571 1.73 19.25 -10.05
N ILE A 572 2.59 18.29 -10.39
CA ILE A 572 3.38 18.30 -11.63
C ILE A 572 2.79 17.38 -12.70
N GLY A 573 3.12 17.67 -13.97
CA GLY A 573 2.65 16.86 -15.09
C GLY A 573 1.14 16.94 -15.29
N MET A 574 0.57 18.14 -15.15
CA MET A 574 -0.85 18.40 -15.42
C MET A 574 -1.13 18.43 -16.93
N GLU A 575 -1.02 17.25 -17.55
CA GLU A 575 -1.08 17.06 -19.02
C GLU A 575 -2.07 15.97 -19.38
N GLU A 576 -2.70 16.10 -20.55
CA GLU A 576 -3.48 15.02 -21.15
C GLU A 576 -2.61 13.76 -21.33
N ASN A 577 -3.21 12.59 -21.18
CA ASN A 577 -2.56 11.28 -21.24
C ASN A 577 -1.61 10.98 -20.08
N LEU A 578 -1.45 11.92 -19.13
CA LEU A 578 -0.67 11.76 -17.92
C LEU A 578 -1.55 11.91 -16.66
N LEU A 579 -2.31 13.00 -16.56
CA LEU A 579 -3.38 13.23 -15.58
C LEU A 579 -4.52 14.00 -16.25
N PRO A 580 -5.58 13.37 -16.75
CA PRO A 580 -5.90 11.94 -16.62
C PRO A 580 -4.93 11.02 -17.40
N HIS A 581 -4.75 9.79 -16.86
CA HIS A 581 -3.90 8.79 -17.50
C HIS A 581 -4.55 8.24 -18.78
N GLN A 582 -3.73 7.93 -19.82
CA GLN A 582 -4.22 7.45 -21.12
C GLN A 582 -5.17 6.26 -20.98
N ASN A 583 -4.82 5.24 -20.20
CA ASN A 583 -5.66 4.06 -20.01
C ASN A 583 -7.05 4.42 -19.43
N SER A 584 -7.11 5.42 -18.55
CA SER A 584 -8.39 5.87 -17.96
C SER A 584 -9.22 6.66 -18.98
N ILE A 585 -8.58 7.34 -19.93
CA ILE A 585 -9.24 7.99 -21.06
C ILE A 585 -9.84 6.92 -21.98
N ASP A 586 -9.04 5.92 -22.35
CA ASP A 586 -9.43 4.85 -23.28
C ASP A 586 -10.57 3.98 -22.73
N THR A 587 -10.58 3.76 -21.41
CA THR A 587 -11.65 2.99 -20.72
C THR A 587 -12.83 3.83 -20.28
N GLY A 588 -12.81 5.16 -20.49
CA GLY A 588 -13.86 6.08 -20.06
C GLY A 588 -13.90 6.37 -18.56
N ASN A 589 -12.87 5.97 -17.79
CA ASN A 589 -12.83 6.14 -16.33
C ASN A 589 -12.20 7.47 -15.90
N ILE A 590 -12.69 8.58 -16.47
CA ILE A 590 -12.20 9.94 -16.18
C ILE A 590 -12.58 10.38 -14.75
N GLU A 591 -13.68 9.86 -14.22
CA GLU A 591 -14.19 10.24 -12.90
C GLU A 591 -13.22 9.87 -11.78
N GLU A 592 -12.56 8.70 -11.85
CA GLU A 592 -11.55 8.30 -10.87
C GLU A 592 -10.31 9.19 -10.94
N GLU A 593 -9.83 9.52 -12.15
CA GLU A 593 -8.71 10.45 -12.33
C GLU A 593 -9.05 11.87 -11.82
N ARG A 594 -10.31 12.31 -11.97
CA ARG A 594 -10.77 13.59 -11.41
C ARG A 594 -10.81 13.55 -9.88
N ARG A 595 -11.23 12.44 -9.25
CA ARG A 595 -11.12 12.24 -7.80
C ARG A 595 -9.65 12.24 -7.37
N LEU A 596 -8.76 11.68 -8.16
CA LEU A 596 -7.33 11.69 -7.87
C LEU A 596 -6.74 13.11 -7.93
N ALA A 597 -7.12 13.91 -8.92
CA ALA A 597 -6.75 15.33 -8.98
C ALA A 597 -7.34 16.11 -7.79
N TYR A 598 -8.60 15.87 -7.43
CA TYR A 598 -9.25 16.43 -6.23
C TYR A 598 -8.50 16.06 -4.94
N VAL A 599 -8.07 14.80 -4.80
CA VAL A 599 -7.23 14.38 -3.67
C VAL A 599 -5.96 15.21 -3.64
N GLY A 600 -5.25 15.37 -4.76
CA GLY A 600 -4.03 16.19 -4.82
C GLY A 600 -4.25 17.63 -4.40
N ILE A 601 -5.28 18.30 -4.95
CA ILE A 601 -5.64 19.69 -4.61
C ILE A 601 -5.90 19.84 -3.11
N THR A 602 -6.66 18.92 -2.52
CA THR A 602 -7.05 18.95 -1.11
C THR A 602 -5.92 18.56 -0.14
N ARG A 603 -4.71 18.27 -0.65
CA ARG A 603 -3.52 18.10 0.21
C ARG A 603 -2.91 19.44 0.62
N ALA A 604 -3.14 20.48 -0.17
CA ALA A 604 -2.59 21.81 0.08
C ALA A 604 -3.33 22.52 1.22
N GLN A 605 -2.56 23.13 2.13
CA GLN A 605 -3.10 23.96 3.19
C GLN A 605 -3.12 25.44 2.79
N ARG A 606 -2.00 25.97 2.27
CA ARG A 606 -1.79 27.42 2.01
C ARG A 606 -1.64 27.72 0.52
N THR A 607 -0.70 27.06 -0.18
CA THR A 607 -0.46 27.32 -1.59
C THR A 607 -0.50 26.05 -2.41
N LEU A 608 -0.99 26.18 -3.64
CA LEU A 608 -1.03 25.13 -4.63
C LEU A 608 -0.52 25.67 -5.95
N THR A 609 0.45 24.97 -6.53
CA THR A 609 1.03 25.28 -7.83
C THR A 609 0.86 24.06 -8.74
N PHE A 610 0.28 24.27 -9.92
CA PHE A 610 0.22 23.28 -10.98
C PHE A 610 1.37 23.49 -11.96
N SER A 611 1.92 22.44 -12.56
CA SER A 611 2.85 22.56 -13.66
C SER A 611 2.56 21.57 -14.78
N TYR A 612 2.88 21.95 -16.02
CA TYR A 612 2.77 21.10 -17.19
C TYR A 612 3.86 21.48 -18.21
N CYS A 613 4.18 20.53 -19.11
CA CYS A 613 5.13 20.72 -20.19
C CYS A 613 4.40 20.89 -21.54
N THR A 614 4.99 21.65 -22.47
CA THR A 614 4.52 21.72 -23.86
C THR A 614 5.05 20.56 -24.71
N HIS A 615 6.19 19.99 -24.31
CA HIS A 615 6.79 18.81 -24.95
C HIS A 615 7.31 17.86 -23.88
N ARG A 616 7.18 16.56 -24.09
CA ARG A 616 7.70 15.52 -23.19
C ARG A 616 8.28 14.36 -24.00
N LYS A 617 9.37 13.78 -23.50
CA LYS A 617 9.98 12.59 -24.08
C LYS A 617 9.24 11.34 -23.61
N ARG A 618 8.56 10.64 -24.53
CA ARG A 618 7.87 9.37 -24.27
C ARG A 618 8.46 8.29 -25.19
N TYR A 619 8.84 7.15 -24.63
CA TYR A 619 9.42 6.00 -25.38
C TYR A 619 10.61 6.36 -26.29
N GLY A 620 11.35 7.42 -25.95
CA GLY A 620 12.50 7.88 -26.74
C GLY A 620 12.19 9.03 -27.71
N GLU A 621 10.93 9.30 -28.03
CA GLU A 621 10.47 10.36 -28.94
C GLU A 621 9.95 11.58 -28.17
N ILE A 622 10.14 12.77 -28.74
CA ILE A 622 9.58 14.01 -28.21
C ILE A 622 8.18 14.18 -28.79
N SER A 623 7.18 14.23 -27.93
CA SER A 623 5.78 14.49 -28.30
C SER A 623 5.31 15.82 -27.72
N GLU A 624 4.48 16.53 -28.45
CA GLU A 624 3.76 17.70 -27.99
C GLU A 624 2.72 17.30 -26.95
N CYS A 625 2.59 18.08 -25.88
CA CYS A 625 1.66 17.83 -24.79
C CYS A 625 0.64 18.96 -24.66
N GLU A 626 -0.61 18.57 -24.44
CA GLU A 626 -1.69 19.50 -24.11
C GLU A 626 -1.86 19.60 -22.61
N PRO A 627 -2.22 20.81 -22.08
CA PRO A 627 -2.59 20.94 -20.67
C PRO A 627 -3.72 19.99 -20.31
N SER A 628 -3.69 19.43 -19.11
CA SER A 628 -4.76 18.58 -18.59
C SER A 628 -6.13 19.26 -18.72
N ARG A 629 -7.13 18.53 -19.19
CA ARG A 629 -8.54 18.97 -19.19
C ARG A 629 -8.99 19.45 -17.82
N PHE A 630 -8.45 18.89 -16.76
CA PHE A 630 -8.78 19.27 -15.39
C PHE A 630 -8.42 20.73 -15.08
N LEU A 631 -7.36 21.29 -15.69
CA LEU A 631 -7.06 22.72 -15.56
C LEU A 631 -8.14 23.62 -16.19
N GLY A 632 -8.76 23.15 -17.29
CA GLY A 632 -9.87 23.82 -17.95
C GLY A 632 -11.18 23.75 -17.16
N GLU A 633 -11.34 22.79 -16.28
CA GLU A 633 -12.51 22.63 -15.41
C GLU A 633 -12.46 23.54 -14.17
N LEU A 634 -11.31 24.17 -13.88
CA LEU A 634 -11.12 25.05 -12.73
C LEU A 634 -11.61 26.47 -13.03
N PRO A 635 -12.04 27.23 -11.99
CA PRO A 635 -12.47 28.61 -12.19
C PRO A 635 -11.27 29.51 -12.58
N GLY A 636 -11.34 30.11 -13.76
CA GLY A 636 -10.24 30.87 -14.35
C GLY A 636 -9.76 32.06 -13.51
N ASP A 637 -10.68 32.71 -12.78
CA ASP A 637 -10.38 33.86 -11.91
C ASP A 637 -9.54 33.51 -10.67
N ASP A 638 -9.48 32.22 -10.33
CA ASP A 638 -8.72 31.73 -9.19
C ASP A 638 -7.34 31.17 -9.60
N LEU A 639 -7.03 31.19 -10.93
CA LEU A 639 -5.77 30.72 -11.49
C LEU A 639 -4.91 31.85 -12.01
N GLU A 640 -3.64 31.84 -11.65
CA GLU A 640 -2.60 32.71 -12.18
C GLU A 640 -1.68 31.95 -13.14
N TRP A 641 -1.83 32.18 -14.44
CA TRP A 641 -1.01 31.58 -15.49
C TRP A 641 0.28 32.37 -15.71
N THR A 642 1.43 31.80 -15.36
CA THR A 642 2.70 32.53 -15.31
C THR A 642 3.31 32.82 -16.69
N ASN A 643 2.83 32.20 -17.77
CA ASN A 643 3.43 32.31 -19.11
C ASN A 643 2.51 32.95 -20.18
N LYS A 644 1.47 33.67 -19.79
CA LYS A 644 0.72 34.51 -20.77
C LYS A 644 1.43 35.84 -21.12
N LYS A 645 2.49 36.20 -20.39
CA LYS A 645 3.42 37.32 -20.76
C LYS A 645 4.85 36.78 -20.57
N GLN A 646 5.65 36.75 -21.64
CA GLN A 646 7.11 36.76 -21.49
C GLN A 646 7.41 37.96 -20.59
N LEU A 647 7.89 37.69 -19.38
CA LEU A 647 8.40 38.78 -18.51
C LEU A 647 9.56 39.42 -19.28
N ASP A 648 9.43 40.70 -19.58
CA ASP A 648 10.48 41.49 -20.21
C ASP A 648 11.80 41.21 -19.45
N PRO A 649 12.89 40.83 -20.13
CA PRO A 649 14.20 40.62 -19.52
C PRO A 649 14.63 41.73 -18.56
N ALA A 650 14.16 42.96 -18.77
CA ALA A 650 14.34 44.09 -17.89
C ALA A 650 13.65 43.91 -16.52
N VAL A 651 12.44 43.34 -16.48
CA VAL A 651 11.68 43.10 -15.24
C VAL A 651 12.30 41.94 -14.43
N ILE A 652 12.86 40.91 -15.10
CA ILE A 652 13.60 39.81 -14.45
C ILE A 652 14.86 40.38 -13.78
N LYS A 653 15.59 41.28 -14.46
CA LYS A 653 16.81 41.90 -13.95
C LYS A 653 16.54 42.84 -12.77
N GLU A 654 15.42 43.54 -12.79
CA GLU A 654 14.98 44.44 -11.70
C GLU A 654 14.54 43.66 -10.46
N ARG A 655 13.77 42.57 -10.63
CA ARG A 655 13.41 41.66 -9.55
C ARG A 655 14.64 40.97 -8.94
N GLY A 656 15.61 40.56 -9.77
CA GLY A 656 16.88 40.02 -9.29
C GLY A 656 17.70 41.01 -8.46
N LYS A 657 17.74 42.27 -8.88
CA LYS A 657 18.39 43.36 -8.11
C LYS A 657 17.66 43.68 -6.80
N ALA A 658 16.34 43.70 -6.79
CA ALA A 658 15.55 43.94 -5.59
C ALA A 658 15.71 42.78 -4.57
N SER A 659 15.77 41.54 -5.03
CA SER A 659 16.02 40.34 -4.18
C SER A 659 17.44 40.37 -3.59
N LEU A 660 18.45 40.74 -4.36
CA LEU A 660 19.84 40.92 -3.89
C LEU A 660 19.98 42.07 -2.88
N ALA A 661 19.25 43.20 -3.09
CA ALA A 661 19.23 44.30 -2.15
C ALA A 661 18.56 43.91 -0.82
N HIS A 662 17.47 43.17 -0.89
CA HIS A 662 16.79 42.66 0.30
C HIS A 662 17.65 41.64 1.08
N LEU A 663 18.36 40.76 0.39
CA LEU A 663 19.34 39.83 1.00
C LEU A 663 20.49 40.61 1.69
N LYS A 664 21.00 41.65 1.06
CA LYS A 664 22.03 42.49 1.69
C LYS A 664 21.52 43.21 2.96
N THR A 665 20.26 43.61 2.99
CA THR A 665 19.65 44.28 4.18
C THR A 665 19.35 43.26 5.30
N MET A 666 19.18 41.99 4.99
CA MET A 666 18.99 40.90 5.99
C MET A 666 20.32 40.38 6.57
N LEU A 667 21.44 40.60 5.89
CA LEU A 667 22.78 40.16 6.31
C LEU A 667 23.62 41.26 6.94
N SER A 668 23.15 42.52 6.95
CA SER A 668 23.66 43.65 7.69
C SER A 668 22.86 43.88 8.99
#